data_8a9cca5ce3d2e0ff3c7aa8512a906cfe
#
_entry.id   8a9cca5ce3d2e0ff3c7aa8512a906cfe
#
_cell.length_a   1.000
_cell.length_b   1.000
_cell.length_c   1.000
_cell.angle_alpha   90.00
_cell.angle_beta   90.00
_cell.angle_gamma   90.00
#
_symmetry.space_group_name_H-M   'P 1'
#
loop_
_entity.id
_entity.type
_entity.pdbx_description
1 polymer ?
#
loop_
_entity_poly.entity_id
_entity_poly.type
_entity_poly.pdbx_seq_one_letter_code
_entity_poly.pdbx_strand_id
1 'polypeptide(L)'
;MSSILDQDIKFLPNVGPKTKEILSKELGINSYGDLLEYFPYKYVDRSKIFHISELTPDMPYVQIKGKILSYEERDTGKRNSMLVAHFSDGYGVADLIWFRGTQYILKNFKVGTEYIVFGKPSVYGGRFQFTHPDMDDASKLQVTEMGMQPFYGMTEIMKKRGYSSRSIEKITKSLVRILPPLPETLPDFLINRLHLVSRDAALRMIHYPHSHQEMQKAQVRLKFEELFYVQLNILRYASDQRRKYRGYVFNRIGHIFDGFYAHNLPFELTGAQKRVMHEIRADMCSGKQMNRLLQGDVGSGKTLVALMTMLIALDNGYQACLMAPTEILAEQHLQTIREFLKGMDIRVELLTGIVKGKKRKEILDGLATGAVQILIGTHAVLEDPVSFCRLGIAVIDEQHRFGVEQRARLWAKSANPPHVLVMTATPIPRTLAMTIYGDLDVSVIDQLPPGRKPVRTLHKFDNQLTSLYQSIRRQIELGRQVYIVFPLIKESEKVDLKNLEEGYETLKQAFPEFSLSKIHGKMKSAEKEEEMERFVKGETQILVATTVIEVGVNVPNASVMVILDAQRFGLSQLHQLRGRVGRGSDQSYCILVTNYKLSEETRKRIDIMCDTNDGFQIAEADLKLRGPGDLEGTQQSGMAFDLKIANIAKDGQLVQLARTEAQAIIDNDPLCEKPQNSILWNRLRELKKTNINWAAIS
;
A
#
# COMPACT_ATOMS: atom_id res chain seq x y z
N MET A 1 -14.42 1.33 -36.32
CA MET A 1 -15.25 0.10 -36.22
C MET A 1 -15.34 -0.23 -34.73
N SER A 2 -16.55 -0.42 -34.19
CA SER A 2 -16.73 -0.88 -32.82
C SER A 2 -16.13 -2.28 -32.69
N SER A 3 -15.31 -2.50 -31.66
CA SER A 3 -14.75 -3.82 -31.36
C SER A 3 -15.89 -4.79 -31.03
N ILE A 4 -15.75 -6.07 -31.36
CA ILE A 4 -16.69 -7.11 -30.90
C ILE A 4 -16.82 -7.11 -29.37
N LEU A 5 -15.78 -6.66 -28.67
CA LEU A 5 -15.75 -6.55 -27.22
C LEU A 5 -16.68 -5.45 -26.68
N ASP A 6 -17.05 -4.47 -27.50
CA ASP A 6 -18.00 -3.39 -27.12
C ASP A 6 -19.47 -3.86 -27.22
N GLN A 7 -19.70 -5.07 -27.71
CA GLN A 7 -21.05 -5.61 -27.87
C GLN A 7 -21.70 -5.89 -26.50
N ASP A 8 -22.99 -5.54 -26.40
CA ASP A 8 -23.78 -5.72 -25.17
C ASP A 8 -23.96 -7.22 -24.82
N ILE A 9 -23.79 -7.57 -23.56
CA ILE A 9 -23.90 -8.96 -23.06
C ILE A 9 -25.29 -9.59 -23.28
N LYS A 10 -26.34 -8.79 -23.52
CA LYS A 10 -27.69 -9.30 -23.81
C LYS A 10 -27.75 -10.20 -25.05
N PHE A 11 -26.76 -10.10 -25.95
CA PHE A 11 -26.70 -10.93 -27.16
C PHE A 11 -26.02 -12.27 -26.93
N LEU A 12 -25.55 -12.54 -25.72
CA LEU A 12 -24.99 -13.84 -25.36
C LEU A 12 -26.10 -14.87 -25.09
N PRO A 13 -25.90 -16.14 -25.50
CA PRO A 13 -26.74 -17.23 -25.04
C PRO A 13 -26.79 -17.28 -23.50
N ASN A 14 -27.97 -17.59 -22.96
CA ASN A 14 -28.22 -17.65 -21.52
C ASN A 14 -28.20 -16.32 -20.76
N VAL A 15 -28.12 -15.17 -21.44
CA VAL A 15 -28.24 -13.84 -20.84
C VAL A 15 -29.59 -13.23 -21.22
N GLY A 16 -30.58 -13.47 -20.38
CA GLY A 16 -31.88 -12.78 -20.50
C GLY A 16 -31.86 -11.39 -19.86
N PRO A 17 -32.94 -10.58 -20.04
CA PRO A 17 -33.01 -9.20 -19.51
C PRO A 17 -32.73 -9.10 -18.00
N LYS A 18 -33.26 -10.03 -17.20
CA LYS A 18 -33.03 -10.08 -15.74
C LYS A 18 -31.58 -10.38 -15.39
N THR A 19 -30.95 -11.29 -16.12
CA THR A 19 -29.54 -11.63 -15.92
C THR A 19 -28.64 -10.47 -16.28
N LYS A 20 -28.92 -9.78 -17.41
CA LYS A 20 -28.19 -8.57 -17.79
C LYS A 20 -28.28 -7.49 -16.71
N GLU A 21 -29.51 -7.21 -16.22
CA GLU A 21 -29.72 -6.18 -15.20
C GLU A 21 -28.90 -6.47 -13.93
N ILE A 22 -28.88 -7.72 -13.50
CA ILE A 22 -28.11 -8.12 -12.30
C ILE A 22 -26.61 -8.02 -12.54
N LEU A 23 -26.09 -8.53 -13.66
CA LEU A 23 -24.66 -8.44 -13.98
C LEU A 23 -24.19 -6.99 -14.09
N SER A 24 -25.03 -6.12 -14.69
CA SER A 24 -24.75 -4.69 -14.80
C SER A 24 -24.71 -3.99 -13.42
N LYS A 25 -25.74 -4.20 -12.58
CA LYS A 25 -25.87 -3.51 -11.29
C LYS A 25 -24.90 -4.01 -10.23
N GLU A 26 -24.67 -5.32 -10.19
CA GLU A 26 -23.91 -5.94 -9.12
C GLU A 26 -22.41 -6.11 -9.43
N LEU A 27 -22.05 -6.27 -10.70
CA LEU A 27 -20.68 -6.53 -11.14
C LEU A 27 -20.16 -5.50 -12.16
N GLY A 28 -20.97 -4.53 -12.58
CA GLY A 28 -20.57 -3.56 -13.59
C GLY A 28 -20.38 -4.13 -15.00
N ILE A 29 -20.84 -5.38 -15.27
CA ILE A 29 -20.64 -6.07 -16.53
C ILE A 29 -21.75 -5.69 -17.52
N ASN A 30 -21.38 -4.95 -18.58
CA ASN A 30 -22.30 -4.46 -19.60
C ASN A 30 -21.98 -4.97 -21.01
N SER A 31 -20.69 -5.23 -21.29
CA SER A 31 -20.18 -5.61 -22.61
C SER A 31 -19.50 -6.98 -22.59
N TYR A 32 -19.21 -7.52 -23.77
CA TYR A 32 -18.39 -8.72 -23.92
C TYR A 32 -16.98 -8.52 -23.32
N GLY A 33 -16.43 -7.33 -23.48
CA GLY A 33 -15.15 -6.97 -22.89
C GLY A 33 -15.16 -7.00 -21.37
N ASP A 34 -16.18 -6.42 -20.73
CA ASP A 34 -16.30 -6.44 -19.27
C ASP A 34 -16.38 -7.87 -18.73
N LEU A 35 -17.16 -8.74 -19.40
CA LEU A 35 -17.28 -10.15 -19.01
C LEU A 35 -15.98 -10.92 -19.20
N LEU A 36 -15.26 -10.67 -20.31
CA LEU A 36 -13.99 -11.33 -20.61
C LEU A 36 -12.87 -10.89 -19.65
N GLU A 37 -12.94 -9.67 -19.13
CA GLU A 37 -12.00 -9.12 -18.13
C GLU A 37 -12.50 -9.30 -16.68
N TYR A 38 -13.62 -10.02 -16.48
CA TYR A 38 -14.06 -10.45 -15.17
C TYR A 38 -13.41 -11.78 -14.80
N PHE A 39 -12.21 -11.70 -14.20
CA PHE A 39 -11.36 -12.86 -13.96
C PHE A 39 -11.81 -13.71 -12.78
N PRO A 40 -11.59 -15.05 -12.83
CA PRO A 40 -11.79 -15.91 -11.68
C PRO A 40 -10.83 -15.57 -10.53
N TYR A 41 -11.33 -15.57 -9.31
CA TYR A 41 -10.50 -15.32 -8.12
C TYR A 41 -9.84 -16.60 -7.58
N LYS A 42 -10.35 -17.77 -7.96
CA LYS A 42 -9.89 -19.09 -7.50
C LYS A 42 -10.13 -20.15 -8.58
N TYR A 43 -9.28 -21.16 -8.57
CA TYR A 43 -9.44 -22.37 -9.39
C TYR A 43 -9.44 -23.59 -8.51
N VAL A 44 -10.17 -24.60 -8.93
CA VAL A 44 -10.19 -25.91 -8.28
C VAL A 44 -9.87 -26.97 -9.32
N ASP A 45 -8.87 -27.77 -9.03
CA ASP A 45 -8.47 -28.88 -9.89
C ASP A 45 -9.52 -29.97 -9.83
N ARG A 46 -10.14 -30.26 -10.99
CA ARG A 46 -11.09 -31.38 -11.18
C ARG A 46 -10.53 -32.49 -12.08
N SER A 47 -9.25 -32.46 -12.38
CA SER A 47 -8.61 -33.46 -13.20
C SER A 47 -8.47 -34.82 -12.49
N LYS A 48 -8.46 -34.80 -11.14
CA LYS A 48 -8.26 -36.01 -10.33
C LYS A 48 -9.53 -36.43 -9.62
N ILE A 49 -9.90 -37.68 -9.82
CA ILE A 49 -10.96 -38.37 -9.07
C ILE A 49 -10.27 -39.23 -7.99
N PHE A 50 -10.67 -39.02 -6.74
CA PHE A 50 -10.16 -39.74 -5.58
C PHE A 50 -11.09 -40.90 -5.23
N HIS A 51 -10.54 -41.97 -4.70
CA HIS A 51 -11.35 -42.98 -4.02
C HIS A 51 -11.72 -42.52 -2.61
N ILE A 52 -12.88 -42.94 -2.10
CA ILE A 52 -13.34 -42.58 -0.76
C ILE A 52 -12.34 -43.08 0.31
N SER A 53 -11.65 -44.19 0.04
CA SER A 53 -10.59 -44.75 0.90
C SER A 53 -9.30 -43.88 0.94
N GLU A 54 -9.09 -42.99 -0.03
CA GLU A 54 -7.92 -42.10 -0.11
C GLU A 54 -8.16 -40.77 0.58
N LEU A 55 -9.37 -40.48 1.04
CA LEU A 55 -9.73 -39.21 1.63
C LEU A 55 -9.07 -39.02 3.00
N THR A 56 -8.65 -37.77 3.27
CA THR A 56 -8.22 -37.32 4.60
C THR A 56 -9.01 -36.10 5.03
N PRO A 57 -9.19 -35.85 6.34
CA PRO A 57 -9.99 -34.72 6.84
C PRO A 57 -9.48 -33.36 6.41
N ASP A 58 -8.17 -33.23 6.16
CA ASP A 58 -7.51 -31.96 5.85
C ASP A 58 -7.47 -31.66 4.34
N MET A 59 -8.00 -32.55 3.51
CA MET A 59 -8.07 -32.34 2.06
C MET A 59 -8.91 -31.12 1.72
N PRO A 60 -8.50 -30.33 0.70
CA PRO A 60 -9.32 -29.27 0.13
C PRO A 60 -10.55 -29.88 -0.57
N TYR A 61 -11.22 -29.12 -1.42
CA TYR A 61 -12.28 -29.66 -2.27
C TYR A 61 -11.74 -30.79 -3.15
N VAL A 62 -12.42 -31.96 -3.12
CA VAL A 62 -12.05 -33.15 -3.89
C VAL A 62 -13.22 -33.66 -4.73
N GLN A 63 -12.91 -34.47 -5.70
CA GLN A 63 -13.87 -35.11 -6.57
C GLN A 63 -13.83 -36.64 -6.37
N ILE A 64 -15.00 -37.22 -6.15
CA ILE A 64 -15.18 -38.69 -6.04
C ILE A 64 -16.21 -39.13 -7.07
N LYS A 65 -16.09 -40.34 -7.56
CA LYS A 65 -17.04 -40.97 -8.51
C LYS A 65 -17.64 -42.22 -7.89
N GLY A 66 -18.97 -42.36 -7.95
CA GLY A 66 -19.66 -43.53 -7.39
C GLY A 66 -21.15 -43.45 -7.61
N LYS A 67 -21.90 -44.26 -6.83
CA LYS A 67 -23.36 -44.43 -6.93
C LYS A 67 -24.03 -44.08 -5.61
N ILE A 68 -25.22 -43.51 -5.70
CA ILE A 68 -26.10 -43.37 -4.54
C ILE A 68 -26.69 -44.71 -4.22
N LEU A 69 -26.50 -45.20 -2.99
CA LEU A 69 -27.03 -46.46 -2.51
C LEU A 69 -28.46 -46.31 -1.97
N SER A 70 -28.69 -45.25 -1.17
CA SER A 70 -29.98 -44.97 -0.55
C SER A 70 -30.08 -43.55 -0.10
N TYR A 71 -31.28 -43.09 0.18
CA TYR A 71 -31.58 -41.80 0.81
C TYR A 71 -32.17 -42.03 2.21
N GLU A 72 -31.79 -41.17 3.16
CA GLU A 72 -32.32 -41.11 4.49
C GLU A 72 -32.75 -39.65 4.80
N GLU A 73 -34.00 -39.44 5.20
CA GLU A 73 -34.47 -38.17 5.70
C GLU A 73 -34.37 -38.16 7.22
N ARG A 74 -33.64 -37.21 7.79
CA ARG A 74 -33.51 -37.04 9.24
C ARG A 74 -34.22 -35.77 9.66
N ASP A 75 -35.12 -35.87 10.60
CA ASP A 75 -35.76 -34.72 11.22
C ASP A 75 -34.82 -34.10 12.28
N THR A 76 -34.46 -32.84 12.12
CA THR A 76 -33.56 -32.13 13.04
C THR A 76 -34.31 -31.36 14.14
N GLY A 77 -35.63 -31.59 14.32
CA GLY A 77 -36.43 -31.00 15.39
C GLY A 77 -36.71 -29.51 15.30
N LYS A 78 -36.16 -28.79 14.31
CA LYS A 78 -36.36 -27.38 14.02
C LYS A 78 -36.77 -27.16 12.57
N ARG A 79 -38.02 -27.40 12.22
CA ARG A 79 -38.67 -27.09 10.89
C ARG A 79 -37.84 -27.35 9.60
N ASN A 80 -36.69 -27.97 9.64
CA ASN A 80 -35.85 -28.31 8.49
C ASN A 80 -35.50 -29.78 8.50
N SER A 81 -35.99 -30.53 7.52
CA SER A 81 -35.54 -31.89 7.24
C SER A 81 -34.16 -31.86 6.61
N MET A 82 -33.26 -32.73 7.09
CA MET A 82 -31.94 -32.99 6.51
C MET A 82 -32.02 -34.26 5.64
N LEU A 83 -31.61 -34.12 4.37
CA LEU A 83 -31.49 -35.24 3.46
C LEU A 83 -30.04 -35.75 3.48
N VAL A 84 -29.89 -37.06 3.72
CA VAL A 84 -28.59 -37.74 3.64
C VAL A 84 -28.68 -38.77 2.52
N ALA A 85 -27.72 -38.75 1.58
CA ALA A 85 -27.56 -39.79 0.60
C ALA A 85 -26.30 -40.61 0.93
N HIS A 86 -26.43 -41.91 1.07
CA HIS A 86 -25.32 -42.82 1.21
C HIS A 86 -24.71 -43.08 -0.17
N PHE A 87 -23.45 -42.72 -0.34
CA PHE A 87 -22.74 -42.75 -1.61
C PHE A 87 -21.54 -43.69 -1.54
N SER A 88 -21.35 -44.53 -2.53
CA SER A 88 -20.23 -45.47 -2.58
C SER A 88 -19.56 -45.52 -3.94
N ASP A 89 -18.24 -45.60 -3.92
CA ASP A 89 -17.38 -45.84 -5.08
C ASP A 89 -16.93 -47.31 -5.23
N GLY A 90 -17.45 -48.22 -4.36
CA GLY A 90 -17.05 -49.61 -4.27
C GLY A 90 -15.83 -49.86 -3.35
N TYR A 91 -15.07 -48.85 -2.99
CA TYR A 91 -13.92 -48.91 -2.07
C TYR A 91 -14.20 -48.28 -0.70
N GLY A 92 -15.28 -47.49 -0.60
CA GLY A 92 -15.72 -46.87 0.63
C GLY A 92 -17.14 -46.34 0.54
N VAL A 93 -17.65 -45.81 1.67
CA VAL A 93 -18.94 -45.15 1.76
C VAL A 93 -18.78 -43.76 2.36
N ALA A 94 -19.40 -42.74 1.76
CA ALA A 94 -19.47 -41.35 2.26
C ALA A 94 -20.92 -40.89 2.30
N ASP A 95 -21.23 -39.93 3.19
CA ASP A 95 -22.55 -39.37 3.32
C ASP A 95 -22.62 -38.00 2.62
N LEU A 96 -23.58 -37.83 1.72
CA LEU A 96 -23.85 -36.54 1.06
C LEU A 96 -25.04 -35.86 1.76
N ILE A 97 -24.87 -34.64 2.25
CA ILE A 97 -25.82 -34.01 3.16
C ILE A 97 -26.36 -32.72 2.57
N TRP A 98 -27.69 -32.54 2.60
CA TRP A 98 -28.38 -31.31 2.21
C TRP A 98 -29.38 -30.87 3.28
N PHE A 99 -29.27 -29.59 3.66
CA PHE A 99 -30.22 -28.93 4.57
C PHE A 99 -31.28 -28.11 3.84
N ARG A 100 -31.13 -27.94 2.52
CA ARG A 100 -32.05 -27.16 1.65
C ARG A 100 -32.10 -27.79 0.25
N GLY A 101 -33.24 -27.61 -0.43
CA GLY A 101 -33.40 -28.10 -1.79
C GLY A 101 -33.56 -29.63 -1.90
N THR A 102 -33.95 -30.29 -0.82
CA THR A 102 -34.05 -31.78 -0.72
C THR A 102 -34.94 -32.38 -1.81
N GLN A 103 -36.10 -31.75 -2.12
CA GLN A 103 -36.99 -32.20 -3.19
C GLN A 103 -36.36 -32.14 -4.58
N TYR A 104 -35.53 -31.09 -4.83
CA TYR A 104 -34.79 -31.00 -6.09
C TYR A 104 -33.77 -32.14 -6.24
N ILE A 105 -33.08 -32.51 -5.16
CA ILE A 105 -32.09 -33.58 -5.13
C ILE A 105 -32.79 -34.94 -5.42
N LEU A 106 -33.86 -35.27 -4.69
CA LEU A 106 -34.62 -36.48 -4.88
C LEU A 106 -35.21 -36.64 -6.29
N LYS A 107 -35.61 -35.51 -6.92
CA LYS A 107 -36.16 -35.52 -8.28
C LYS A 107 -35.11 -35.75 -9.35
N ASN A 108 -33.89 -35.19 -9.19
CA ASN A 108 -32.89 -35.15 -10.26
C ASN A 108 -31.79 -36.18 -10.13
N PHE A 109 -31.54 -36.71 -8.91
CA PHE A 109 -30.51 -37.73 -8.68
C PHE A 109 -31.15 -39.03 -8.21
N LYS A 110 -30.85 -40.11 -8.90
CA LYS A 110 -31.50 -41.41 -8.67
C LYS A 110 -30.55 -42.42 -8.08
N VAL A 111 -31.07 -43.28 -7.22
CA VAL A 111 -30.34 -44.43 -6.67
C VAL A 111 -29.84 -45.35 -7.80
N GLY A 112 -28.64 -45.86 -7.64
CA GLY A 112 -28.00 -46.80 -8.59
C GLY A 112 -27.32 -46.12 -9.79
N THR A 113 -27.57 -44.86 -10.04
CA THR A 113 -26.90 -44.08 -11.13
C THR A 113 -25.53 -43.58 -10.69
N GLU A 114 -24.56 -43.57 -11.61
CA GLU A 114 -23.22 -43.07 -11.35
C GLU A 114 -23.16 -41.54 -11.44
N TYR A 115 -22.64 -40.95 -10.38
CA TYR A 115 -22.42 -39.52 -10.29
C TYR A 115 -20.98 -39.19 -9.95
N ILE A 116 -20.53 -37.99 -10.38
CA ILE A 116 -19.32 -37.35 -9.90
C ILE A 116 -19.75 -36.35 -8.86
N VAL A 117 -19.22 -36.49 -7.63
CA VAL A 117 -19.51 -35.65 -6.48
C VAL A 117 -18.31 -34.82 -6.20
N PHE A 118 -18.51 -33.51 -6.10
CA PHE A 118 -17.46 -32.53 -5.79
C PHE A 118 -17.82 -31.77 -4.51
N GLY A 119 -16.90 -31.75 -3.54
CA GLY A 119 -17.12 -31.10 -2.27
C GLY A 119 -15.88 -31.14 -1.36
N LYS A 120 -15.98 -30.47 -0.22
CA LYS A 120 -14.96 -30.54 0.83
C LYS A 120 -15.29 -31.72 1.75
N PRO A 121 -14.40 -32.70 1.90
CA PRO A 121 -14.61 -33.81 2.83
C PRO A 121 -14.54 -33.30 4.28
N SER A 122 -15.37 -33.82 5.13
CA SER A 122 -15.33 -33.70 6.59
C SER A 122 -15.61 -35.04 7.22
N VAL A 123 -15.24 -35.24 8.46
CA VAL A 123 -15.47 -36.50 9.17
C VAL A 123 -16.43 -36.26 10.32
N TYR A 124 -17.48 -37.06 10.38
CA TYR A 124 -18.44 -37.08 11.48
C TYR A 124 -18.86 -38.53 11.76
N GLY A 125 -18.81 -38.95 13.03
CA GLY A 125 -19.18 -40.32 13.41
C GLY A 125 -18.33 -41.42 12.75
N GLY A 126 -17.06 -41.12 12.40
CA GLY A 126 -16.15 -42.07 11.74
C GLY A 126 -16.39 -42.28 10.24
N ARG A 127 -17.28 -41.47 9.60
CA ARG A 127 -17.53 -41.52 8.16
C ARG A 127 -17.20 -40.20 7.51
N PHE A 128 -16.73 -40.23 6.27
CA PHE A 128 -16.60 -39.01 5.45
C PHE A 128 -17.98 -38.51 5.04
N GLN A 129 -18.16 -37.21 5.12
CA GLN A 129 -19.37 -36.50 4.68
C GLN A 129 -19.05 -35.29 3.83
N PHE A 130 -19.95 -34.99 2.89
CA PHE A 130 -19.90 -33.84 2.03
C PHE A 130 -21.19 -33.04 2.23
N THR A 131 -21.05 -31.80 2.66
CA THR A 131 -22.19 -30.89 2.90
C THR A 131 -22.47 -30.07 1.66
N HIS A 132 -23.70 -30.12 1.15
CA HIS A 132 -24.14 -29.48 -0.08
C HIS A 132 -23.16 -29.68 -1.23
N PRO A 133 -22.74 -30.92 -1.56
CA PRO A 133 -21.84 -31.17 -2.66
C PRO A 133 -22.48 -30.82 -4.00
N ASP A 134 -21.62 -30.46 -4.95
CA ASP A 134 -22.00 -30.41 -6.37
C ASP A 134 -22.04 -31.83 -6.91
N MET A 135 -23.07 -32.15 -7.70
CA MET A 135 -23.22 -33.44 -8.33
C MET A 135 -23.46 -33.33 -9.83
N ASP A 136 -22.71 -34.07 -10.58
CA ASP A 136 -22.85 -34.18 -12.05
C ASP A 136 -23.04 -35.63 -12.46
N ASP A 137 -23.88 -35.86 -13.47
CA ASP A 137 -24.11 -37.20 -14.06
C ASP A 137 -22.83 -37.67 -14.77
N ALA A 138 -22.28 -38.78 -14.32
CA ALA A 138 -21.00 -39.32 -14.85
C ALA A 138 -21.08 -39.67 -16.35
N SER A 139 -22.27 -39.98 -16.87
CA SER A 139 -22.46 -40.30 -18.29
C SER A 139 -22.42 -39.08 -19.23
N LYS A 140 -22.66 -37.89 -18.67
CA LYS A 140 -22.71 -36.61 -19.42
C LYS A 140 -21.41 -35.85 -19.41
N LEU A 141 -20.47 -36.19 -18.55
CA LEU A 141 -19.17 -35.56 -18.44
C LEU A 141 -18.12 -36.34 -19.22
N GLN A 142 -17.57 -35.74 -20.27
CA GLN A 142 -16.38 -36.28 -20.91
C GLN A 142 -15.16 -35.98 -20.02
N VAL A 143 -14.35 -36.97 -19.72
CA VAL A 143 -13.12 -36.87 -18.89
C VAL A 143 -12.15 -35.84 -19.44
N THR A 144 -12.20 -35.55 -20.72
CA THR A 144 -11.42 -34.50 -21.42
C THR A 144 -11.83 -33.05 -21.07
N GLU A 145 -13.00 -32.84 -20.44
CA GLU A 145 -13.44 -31.52 -19.96
C GLU A 145 -13.07 -31.25 -18.48
N MET A 146 -12.41 -32.22 -17.84
CA MET A 146 -11.99 -32.09 -16.44
C MET A 146 -10.64 -31.37 -16.35
N GLY A 147 -10.68 -30.07 -16.20
CA GLY A 147 -9.53 -29.20 -15.99
C GLY A 147 -9.63 -28.41 -14.70
N MET A 148 -8.96 -27.29 -14.67
CA MET A 148 -9.05 -26.33 -13.57
C MET A 148 -10.37 -25.55 -13.66
N GLN A 149 -11.32 -25.83 -12.77
CA GLN A 149 -12.60 -25.09 -12.75
C GLN A 149 -12.43 -23.68 -12.18
N PRO A 150 -12.85 -22.63 -12.92
CA PRO A 150 -12.78 -21.26 -12.45
C PRO A 150 -13.92 -20.96 -11.45
N PHE A 151 -13.61 -20.17 -10.42
CA PHE A 151 -14.58 -19.62 -9.49
C PHE A 151 -14.62 -18.10 -9.59
N TYR A 152 -15.82 -17.56 -9.83
CA TYR A 152 -16.05 -16.12 -9.99
C TYR A 152 -16.64 -15.52 -8.72
N GLY A 153 -16.25 -14.28 -8.41
CA GLY A 153 -16.79 -13.50 -7.32
C GLY A 153 -18.30 -13.25 -7.50
N MET A 154 -19.02 -13.11 -6.39
CA MET A 154 -20.45 -12.80 -6.43
C MET A 154 -20.85 -12.01 -5.20
N THR A 155 -21.78 -11.08 -5.39
CA THR A 155 -22.38 -10.34 -4.27
C THR A 155 -23.39 -11.20 -3.52
N GLU A 156 -23.67 -10.84 -2.27
CA GLU A 156 -24.71 -11.51 -1.47
C GLU A 156 -26.11 -11.39 -2.11
N ILE A 157 -26.38 -10.32 -2.85
CA ILE A 157 -27.64 -10.12 -3.57
C ILE A 157 -27.78 -11.16 -4.68
N MET A 158 -26.70 -11.40 -5.44
CA MET A 158 -26.70 -12.42 -6.49
C MET A 158 -26.94 -13.82 -5.91
N LYS A 159 -26.28 -14.17 -4.82
CA LYS A 159 -26.47 -15.46 -4.14
C LYS A 159 -27.91 -15.64 -3.65
N LYS A 160 -28.53 -14.60 -3.06
CA LYS A 160 -29.92 -14.63 -2.62
C LYS A 160 -30.92 -14.82 -3.78
N ARG A 161 -30.55 -14.35 -4.98
CA ARG A 161 -31.37 -14.53 -6.21
C ARG A 161 -31.09 -15.83 -6.96
N GLY A 162 -30.31 -16.75 -6.38
CA GLY A 162 -30.04 -18.09 -6.92
C GLY A 162 -28.93 -18.14 -7.97
N TYR A 163 -28.14 -17.07 -8.15
CA TYR A 163 -26.96 -17.12 -9.01
C TYR A 163 -25.81 -17.83 -8.30
N SER A 164 -25.02 -18.55 -9.07
CA SER A 164 -23.83 -19.26 -8.61
C SER A 164 -22.64 -18.94 -9.51
N SER A 165 -21.42 -19.22 -9.05
CA SER A 165 -20.20 -19.11 -9.86
C SER A 165 -20.34 -19.90 -11.17
N ARG A 166 -21.01 -21.07 -11.17
CA ARG A 166 -21.34 -21.84 -12.38
C ARG A 166 -22.24 -21.08 -13.36
N SER A 167 -23.10 -20.16 -12.88
CA SER A 167 -23.93 -19.34 -13.76
C SER A 167 -23.08 -18.39 -14.60
N ILE A 168 -22.09 -17.75 -13.96
CA ILE A 168 -21.13 -16.88 -14.64
C ILE A 168 -20.21 -17.69 -15.56
N GLU A 169 -19.72 -18.83 -15.10
CA GLU A 169 -18.90 -19.76 -15.89
C GLU A 169 -19.57 -20.15 -17.20
N LYS A 170 -20.87 -20.53 -17.17
CA LYS A 170 -21.63 -20.89 -18.38
C LYS A 170 -21.73 -19.74 -19.37
N ILE A 171 -21.98 -18.51 -18.90
CA ILE A 171 -22.06 -17.32 -19.74
C ILE A 171 -20.70 -17.01 -20.35
N THR A 172 -19.64 -17.05 -19.57
CA THR A 172 -18.26 -16.83 -20.03
C THR A 172 -17.81 -17.91 -21.04
N LYS A 173 -18.21 -19.18 -20.83
CA LYS A 173 -17.95 -20.28 -21.78
C LYS A 173 -18.62 -20.03 -23.13
N SER A 174 -19.85 -19.52 -23.11
CA SER A 174 -20.55 -19.15 -24.34
C SER A 174 -19.85 -18.01 -25.06
N LEU A 175 -19.36 -17.00 -24.32
CA LEU A 175 -18.61 -15.88 -24.90
C LEU A 175 -17.32 -16.39 -25.55
N VAL A 176 -16.48 -17.11 -24.81
CA VAL A 176 -15.16 -17.58 -25.30
C VAL A 176 -15.29 -18.43 -26.57
N ARG A 177 -16.38 -19.20 -26.73
CA ARG A 177 -16.63 -20.01 -27.93
C ARG A 177 -16.94 -19.19 -29.18
N ILE A 178 -17.60 -18.03 -29.04
CA ILE A 178 -18.02 -17.21 -30.19
C ILE A 178 -17.01 -16.13 -30.55
N LEU A 179 -16.07 -15.82 -29.66
CA LEU A 179 -15.06 -14.80 -29.90
C LEU A 179 -14.08 -15.22 -31.01
N PRO A 180 -13.87 -14.36 -32.05
CA PRO A 180 -12.77 -14.55 -32.98
C PRO A 180 -11.42 -14.39 -32.27
N PRO A 181 -10.30 -14.70 -32.92
CA PRO A 181 -8.97 -14.37 -32.39
C PRO A 181 -8.85 -12.89 -32.03
N LEU A 182 -8.43 -12.61 -30.80
CA LEU A 182 -8.33 -11.25 -30.30
C LEU A 182 -7.00 -10.60 -30.74
N PRO A 183 -7.01 -9.31 -31.10
CA PRO A 183 -5.81 -8.61 -31.49
C PRO A 183 -4.83 -8.51 -30.32
N GLU A 184 -3.53 -8.56 -30.65
CA GLU A 184 -2.44 -8.39 -29.71
C GLU A 184 -2.36 -6.92 -29.25
N THR A 185 -1.84 -6.71 -28.04
CA THR A 185 -1.67 -5.41 -27.40
C THR A 185 -0.20 -5.09 -27.07
N LEU A 186 0.67 -6.09 -27.11
CA LEU A 186 2.12 -5.93 -26.93
C LEU A 186 2.86 -6.20 -28.23
N PRO A 187 4.00 -5.54 -28.49
CA PRO A 187 4.80 -5.83 -29.67
C PRO A 187 5.47 -7.20 -29.60
N ASP A 188 5.66 -7.85 -30.75
CA ASP A 188 6.23 -9.20 -30.84
C ASP A 188 7.62 -9.32 -30.20
N PHE A 189 8.46 -8.28 -30.29
CA PHE A 189 9.78 -8.31 -29.67
C PHE A 189 9.71 -8.43 -28.14
N LEU A 190 8.68 -7.85 -27.51
CA LEU A 190 8.46 -7.90 -26.06
C LEU A 190 7.92 -9.28 -25.66
N ILE A 191 6.95 -9.79 -26.41
CA ILE A 191 6.35 -11.13 -26.20
C ILE A 191 7.43 -12.21 -26.29
N ASN A 192 8.25 -12.16 -27.33
CA ASN A 192 9.32 -13.15 -27.57
C ASN A 192 10.41 -13.08 -26.50
N ARG A 193 10.86 -11.87 -26.13
CA ARG A 193 11.91 -11.67 -25.12
C ARG A 193 11.49 -12.17 -23.75
N LEU A 194 10.23 -11.96 -23.38
CA LEU A 194 9.69 -12.34 -22.07
C LEU A 194 9.01 -13.72 -22.07
N HIS A 195 9.04 -14.42 -23.21
CA HIS A 195 8.39 -15.73 -23.38
C HIS A 195 6.91 -15.73 -22.97
N LEU A 196 6.19 -14.65 -23.29
CA LEU A 196 4.77 -14.52 -22.95
C LEU A 196 3.90 -15.25 -23.98
N VAL A 197 2.76 -15.73 -23.52
CA VAL A 197 1.71 -16.23 -24.44
C VAL A 197 0.99 -15.05 -25.10
N SER A 198 0.33 -15.27 -26.24
CA SER A 198 -0.48 -14.24 -26.90
C SER A 198 -1.66 -13.80 -26.02
N ARG A 199 -2.16 -12.59 -26.26
CA ARG A 199 -3.31 -12.06 -25.52
C ARG A 199 -4.55 -12.94 -25.65
N ASP A 200 -4.85 -13.42 -26.86
CA ASP A 200 -5.98 -14.31 -27.11
C ASP A 200 -5.84 -15.63 -26.33
N ALA A 201 -4.66 -16.25 -26.38
CA ALA A 201 -4.39 -17.46 -25.62
C ALA A 201 -4.51 -17.21 -24.11
N ALA A 202 -3.98 -16.12 -23.59
CA ALA A 202 -4.03 -15.79 -22.17
C ALA A 202 -5.49 -15.59 -21.69
N LEU A 203 -6.30 -14.86 -22.44
CA LEU A 203 -7.71 -14.60 -22.10
C LEU A 203 -8.57 -15.86 -22.16
N ARG A 204 -8.24 -16.82 -23.04
CA ARG A 204 -8.92 -18.13 -23.05
C ARG A 204 -8.46 -19.03 -21.91
N MET A 205 -7.15 -19.12 -21.71
CA MET A 205 -6.54 -19.93 -20.65
C MET A 205 -6.90 -19.45 -19.23
N ILE A 206 -7.08 -18.16 -19.01
CA ILE A 206 -7.45 -17.64 -17.68
C ILE A 206 -8.85 -18.09 -17.27
N HIS A 207 -9.77 -18.25 -18.22
CA HIS A 207 -11.12 -18.72 -17.96
C HIS A 207 -11.25 -20.26 -17.97
N TYR A 208 -10.48 -20.94 -18.84
CA TYR A 208 -10.54 -22.40 -19.04
C TYR A 208 -9.14 -23.00 -19.21
N PRO A 209 -8.32 -22.99 -18.14
CA PRO A 209 -7.00 -23.62 -18.21
C PRO A 209 -7.12 -25.14 -18.15
N HIS A 210 -6.37 -25.84 -19.00
CA HIS A 210 -6.30 -27.30 -18.96
C HIS A 210 -5.31 -27.79 -17.89
N SER A 211 -4.38 -26.95 -17.46
CA SER A 211 -3.37 -27.26 -16.46
C SER A 211 -3.01 -26.06 -15.59
N HIS A 212 -2.40 -26.36 -14.44
CA HIS A 212 -1.85 -25.32 -13.57
C HIS A 212 -0.79 -24.44 -14.28
N GLN A 213 -0.01 -25.03 -15.20
CA GLN A 213 0.99 -24.29 -15.97
C GLN A 213 0.35 -23.31 -16.94
N GLU A 214 -0.72 -23.70 -17.65
CA GLU A 214 -1.47 -22.78 -18.51
C GLU A 214 -2.07 -21.62 -17.75
N MET A 215 -2.67 -21.92 -16.59
CA MET A 215 -3.21 -20.89 -15.70
C MET A 215 -2.13 -19.89 -15.28
N GLN A 216 -0.95 -20.37 -14.86
CA GLN A 216 0.18 -19.49 -14.48
C GLN A 216 0.67 -18.64 -15.65
N LYS A 217 0.83 -19.22 -16.85
CA LYS A 217 1.23 -18.47 -18.06
C LYS A 217 0.22 -17.37 -18.40
N ALA A 218 -1.07 -17.66 -18.32
CA ALA A 218 -2.12 -16.69 -18.54
C ALA A 218 -2.09 -15.56 -17.49
N GLN A 219 -1.96 -15.91 -16.20
CA GLN A 219 -1.84 -14.93 -15.13
C GLN A 219 -0.63 -14.02 -15.31
N VAL A 220 0.56 -14.58 -15.60
CA VAL A 220 1.78 -13.80 -15.82
C VAL A 220 1.59 -12.83 -16.98
N ARG A 221 1.03 -13.29 -18.11
CA ARG A 221 0.79 -12.45 -19.29
C ARG A 221 -0.17 -11.29 -19.00
N LEU A 222 -1.31 -11.57 -18.38
CA LEU A 222 -2.34 -10.56 -18.12
C LEU A 222 -1.90 -9.57 -17.04
N LYS A 223 -1.28 -10.04 -15.96
CA LYS A 223 -0.72 -9.19 -14.91
C LYS A 223 0.40 -8.30 -15.41
N PHE A 224 1.32 -8.88 -16.22
CA PHE A 224 2.38 -8.11 -16.84
C PHE A 224 1.81 -7.00 -17.73
N GLU A 225 0.85 -7.32 -18.60
CA GLU A 225 0.22 -6.34 -19.50
C GLU A 225 -0.40 -5.18 -18.72
N GLU A 226 -1.17 -5.48 -17.69
CA GLU A 226 -1.85 -4.48 -16.87
C GLU A 226 -0.83 -3.55 -16.18
N LEU A 227 0.16 -4.12 -15.51
CA LEU A 227 1.23 -3.36 -14.84
C LEU A 227 2.11 -2.59 -15.83
N PHE A 228 2.39 -3.17 -17.00
CA PHE A 228 3.20 -2.54 -18.03
C PHE A 228 2.54 -1.27 -18.56
N TYR A 229 1.25 -1.30 -18.87
CA TYR A 229 0.54 -0.12 -19.34
C TYR A 229 0.41 0.98 -18.28
N VAL A 230 0.28 0.61 -17.00
CA VAL A 230 0.36 1.55 -15.89
C VAL A 230 1.72 2.24 -15.89
N GLN A 231 2.82 1.46 -15.89
CA GLN A 231 4.18 2.01 -15.86
C GLN A 231 4.50 2.83 -17.12
N LEU A 232 4.11 2.35 -18.29
CA LEU A 232 4.33 3.04 -19.57
C LEU A 232 3.65 4.41 -19.60
N ASN A 233 2.43 4.51 -19.08
CA ASN A 233 1.71 5.78 -19.03
C ASN A 233 2.36 6.78 -18.06
N ILE A 234 2.76 6.31 -16.88
CA ILE A 234 3.45 7.11 -15.85
C ILE A 234 4.78 7.64 -16.42
N LEU A 235 5.60 6.76 -16.95
CA LEU A 235 6.93 7.11 -17.49
C LEU A 235 6.84 8.03 -18.72
N ARG A 236 5.85 7.83 -19.56
CA ARG A 236 5.58 8.72 -20.69
C ARG A 236 5.25 10.12 -20.19
N TYR A 237 4.34 10.25 -19.21
CA TYR A 237 3.99 11.55 -18.64
C TYR A 237 5.24 12.24 -18.04
N ALA A 238 6.02 11.52 -17.25
CA ALA A 238 7.27 12.03 -16.68
C ALA A 238 8.26 12.47 -17.79
N SER A 239 8.40 11.69 -18.85
CA SER A 239 9.25 12.03 -20.00
C SER A 239 8.76 13.29 -20.72
N ASP A 240 7.45 13.45 -20.93
CA ASP A 240 6.85 14.63 -21.55
C ASP A 240 7.07 15.88 -20.69
N GLN A 241 6.96 15.80 -19.37
CA GLN A 241 7.25 16.90 -18.45
C GLN A 241 8.74 17.26 -18.47
N ARG A 242 9.64 16.28 -18.38
CA ARG A 242 11.10 16.51 -18.44
C ARG A 242 11.57 17.16 -19.75
N ARG A 243 10.83 16.99 -20.84
CA ARG A 243 11.13 17.67 -22.12
C ARG A 243 10.60 19.08 -22.20
N LYS A 244 9.45 19.35 -21.57
CA LYS A 244 8.87 20.71 -21.53
C LYS A 244 9.70 21.68 -20.71
N TYR A 245 10.30 21.19 -19.62
CA TYR A 245 11.00 22.03 -18.66
C TYR A 245 12.49 21.67 -18.62
N ARG A 246 13.35 22.61 -18.96
CA ARG A 246 14.79 22.49 -18.74
C ARG A 246 15.06 22.71 -17.26
N GLY A 247 15.81 21.80 -16.60
CA GLY A 247 16.29 21.95 -15.25
C GLY A 247 17.48 22.90 -15.17
N TYR A 248 17.72 23.44 -13.99
CA TYR A 248 19.00 24.09 -13.69
C TYR A 248 20.15 23.06 -13.72
N VAL A 249 21.36 23.54 -14.03
CA VAL A 249 22.56 22.70 -14.01
C VAL A 249 23.45 23.14 -12.85
N PHE A 250 23.62 22.27 -11.86
CA PHE A 250 24.47 22.52 -10.69
C PHE A 250 25.75 21.66 -10.78
N ASN A 251 26.66 22.08 -11.61
CA ASN A 251 27.90 21.34 -11.87
C ASN A 251 29.04 21.73 -10.91
N ARG A 252 28.91 22.86 -10.18
CA ARG A 252 29.91 23.34 -9.26
C ARG A 252 29.65 22.81 -7.83
N ILE A 253 30.70 22.25 -7.21
CA ILE A 253 30.83 22.14 -5.76
C ILE A 253 31.82 23.23 -5.37
N GLY A 254 31.44 24.09 -4.46
CA GLY A 254 32.22 25.25 -4.08
C GLY A 254 32.55 25.28 -2.60
N HIS A 255 33.02 26.43 -2.14
CA HIS A 255 33.51 26.61 -0.78
C HIS A 255 32.44 26.43 0.31
N ILE A 256 31.16 26.60 -0.01
CA ILE A 256 30.07 26.39 0.97
C ILE A 256 29.93 24.94 1.29
N PHE A 257 29.83 24.08 0.27
CA PHE A 257 29.70 22.63 0.47
C PHE A 257 30.99 22.04 1.07
N ASP A 258 32.16 22.40 0.53
CA ASP A 258 33.44 21.88 0.98
C ASP A 258 33.72 22.29 2.42
N GLY A 259 33.44 23.56 2.79
CA GLY A 259 33.58 24.05 4.16
C GLY A 259 32.67 23.35 5.14
N PHE A 260 31.41 23.10 4.77
CA PHE A 260 30.46 22.33 5.55
C PHE A 260 30.96 20.89 5.75
N TYR A 261 31.36 20.23 4.67
CA TYR A 261 31.81 18.84 4.71
C TYR A 261 33.08 18.65 5.55
N ALA A 262 33.99 19.62 5.50
CA ALA A 262 35.27 19.54 6.22
C ALA A 262 35.15 19.89 7.73
N HIS A 263 34.27 20.83 8.10
CA HIS A 263 34.30 21.43 9.44
C HIS A 263 32.98 21.31 10.22
N ASN A 264 31.84 21.19 9.54
CA ASN A 264 30.53 21.24 10.19
C ASN A 264 29.79 19.89 10.16
N LEU A 265 30.32 18.90 9.45
CA LEU A 265 29.69 17.59 9.40
C LEU A 265 29.83 16.90 10.77
N PRO A 266 28.70 16.57 11.45
CA PRO A 266 28.77 16.09 12.84
C PRO A 266 29.26 14.65 12.98
N PHE A 267 29.25 13.88 11.87
CA PHE A 267 29.69 12.48 11.82
C PHE A 267 29.99 12.06 10.37
N GLU A 268 30.73 10.98 10.19
CA GLU A 268 30.95 10.41 8.87
C GLU A 268 29.64 9.93 8.22
N LEU A 269 29.49 10.23 6.95
CA LEU A 269 28.33 9.77 6.18
C LEU A 269 28.35 8.25 6.01
N THR A 270 27.20 7.61 6.18
CA THR A 270 27.02 6.18 5.86
C THR A 270 27.19 5.92 4.36
N GLY A 271 27.48 4.65 4.00
CA GLY A 271 27.55 4.26 2.59
C GLY A 271 26.27 4.57 1.81
N ALA A 272 25.11 4.40 2.45
CA ALA A 272 23.81 4.73 1.86
C ALA A 272 23.65 6.24 1.61
N GLN A 273 24.04 7.10 2.56
CA GLN A 273 23.99 8.55 2.39
C GLN A 273 24.92 9.03 1.28
N LYS A 274 26.15 8.47 1.20
CA LYS A 274 27.10 8.77 0.11
C LYS A 274 26.51 8.38 -1.25
N ARG A 275 25.97 7.18 -1.37
CA ARG A 275 25.30 6.71 -2.60
C ARG A 275 24.17 7.64 -3.03
N VAL A 276 23.29 8.02 -2.12
CA VAL A 276 22.16 8.91 -2.40
C VAL A 276 22.65 10.30 -2.82
N MET A 277 23.69 10.84 -2.18
CA MET A 277 24.27 12.12 -2.61
C MET A 277 24.85 12.07 -4.03
N HIS A 278 25.46 10.93 -4.44
CA HIS A 278 25.89 10.75 -5.81
C HIS A 278 24.72 10.69 -6.81
N GLU A 279 23.62 10.01 -6.48
CA GLU A 279 22.41 9.98 -7.28
C GLU A 279 21.80 11.37 -7.48
N ILE A 280 21.64 12.13 -6.38
CA ILE A 280 21.13 13.50 -6.39
C ILE A 280 22.02 14.41 -7.25
N ARG A 281 23.35 14.32 -7.07
CA ARG A 281 24.28 15.10 -7.86
C ARG A 281 24.23 14.80 -9.34
N ALA A 282 24.13 13.53 -9.71
CA ALA A 282 23.99 13.13 -11.12
C ALA A 282 22.74 13.77 -11.76
N ASP A 283 21.63 13.80 -11.03
CA ASP A 283 20.41 14.46 -11.50
C ASP A 283 20.60 15.97 -11.66
N MET A 284 21.16 16.63 -10.66
CA MET A 284 21.36 18.10 -10.65
C MET A 284 22.33 18.57 -11.74
N CYS A 285 23.22 17.70 -12.21
CA CYS A 285 24.15 17.96 -13.33
C CYS A 285 23.56 17.65 -14.71
N SER A 286 22.42 16.92 -14.79
CA SER A 286 21.88 16.36 -16.03
C SER A 286 21.25 17.38 -17.00
N GLY A 287 20.99 18.61 -16.55
CA GLY A 287 20.22 19.61 -17.29
C GLY A 287 18.72 19.34 -17.36
N LYS A 288 18.26 18.30 -16.66
CA LYS A 288 16.84 17.98 -16.46
C LYS A 288 16.43 18.38 -15.05
N GLN A 289 15.16 18.73 -14.87
CA GLN A 289 14.64 18.97 -13.52
C GLN A 289 14.74 17.67 -12.70
N MET A 290 15.44 17.70 -11.56
CA MET A 290 15.40 16.60 -10.60
C MET A 290 14.04 16.58 -9.91
N ASN A 291 13.41 15.42 -9.87
CA ASN A 291 12.20 15.17 -9.09
C ASN A 291 12.40 13.83 -8.38
N ARG A 292 12.86 13.87 -7.12
CA ARG A 292 13.36 12.68 -6.42
C ARG A 292 12.71 12.50 -5.05
N LEU A 293 12.33 11.25 -4.75
CA LEU A 293 11.83 10.82 -3.46
C LEU A 293 12.97 10.21 -2.64
N LEU A 294 13.30 10.82 -1.52
CA LEU A 294 14.26 10.34 -0.54
C LEU A 294 13.53 9.60 0.58
N GLN A 295 13.65 8.30 0.58
CA GLN A 295 13.10 7.44 1.62
C GLN A 295 14.15 7.00 2.61
N GLY A 296 13.74 6.84 3.86
CA GLY A 296 14.60 6.30 4.90
C GLY A 296 13.87 6.32 6.23
N ASP A 297 14.27 5.45 7.11
CA ASP A 297 13.69 5.34 8.44
C ASP A 297 13.84 6.64 9.25
N VAL A 298 13.08 6.76 10.33
CA VAL A 298 13.20 7.90 11.24
C VAL A 298 14.63 7.95 11.79
N GLY A 299 15.30 9.11 11.63
CA GLY A 299 16.69 9.29 12.07
C GLY A 299 17.74 8.66 11.16
N SER A 300 17.45 8.29 9.92
CA SER A 300 18.44 7.86 8.91
C SER A 300 19.30 8.99 8.36
N GLY A 301 19.05 10.25 8.76
CA GLY A 301 19.81 11.42 8.33
C GLY A 301 19.31 12.08 7.04
N LYS A 302 18.04 11.93 6.68
CA LYS A 302 17.41 12.57 5.51
C LYS A 302 17.60 14.10 5.51
N THR A 303 17.41 14.74 6.66
CA THR A 303 17.59 16.20 6.80
C THR A 303 19.02 16.65 6.47
N LEU A 304 20.02 15.84 6.84
CA LEU A 304 21.42 16.13 6.49
C LEU A 304 21.66 16.04 4.98
N VAL A 305 21.15 15.01 4.33
CA VAL A 305 21.21 14.85 2.87
C VAL A 305 20.50 16.01 2.17
N ALA A 306 19.34 16.42 2.66
CA ALA A 306 18.61 17.58 2.14
C ALA A 306 19.41 18.88 2.30
N LEU A 307 20.02 19.12 3.47
CA LEU A 307 20.88 20.27 3.70
C LEU A 307 22.06 20.28 2.72
N MET A 308 22.79 19.18 2.59
CA MET A 308 23.92 19.07 1.66
C MET A 308 23.48 19.35 0.21
N THR A 309 22.28 18.90 -0.17
CA THR A 309 21.70 19.19 -1.49
C THR A 309 21.38 20.68 -1.66
N MET A 310 20.85 21.33 -0.63
CA MET A 310 20.63 22.79 -0.62
C MET A 310 21.95 23.57 -0.72
N LEU A 311 23.01 23.15 -0.03
CA LEU A 311 24.33 23.80 -0.10
C LEU A 311 24.94 23.72 -1.52
N ILE A 312 24.72 22.63 -2.25
CA ILE A 312 25.13 22.55 -3.67
C ILE A 312 24.39 23.63 -4.49
N ALA A 313 23.10 23.87 -4.24
CA ALA A 313 22.36 24.92 -4.94
C ALA A 313 22.91 26.31 -4.60
N LEU A 314 23.26 26.56 -3.34
CA LEU A 314 23.87 27.81 -2.91
C LEU A 314 25.23 28.07 -3.59
N ASP A 315 26.09 27.07 -3.71
CA ASP A 315 27.38 27.16 -4.41
C ASP A 315 27.23 27.51 -5.91
N ASN A 316 26.05 27.22 -6.48
CA ASN A 316 25.71 27.58 -7.87
C ASN A 316 24.93 28.92 -7.96
N GLY A 317 24.82 29.69 -6.86
CA GLY A 317 24.20 31.03 -6.82
C GLY A 317 22.67 31.01 -6.80
N TYR A 318 22.06 29.92 -6.33
CA TYR A 318 20.62 29.77 -6.20
C TYR A 318 20.20 29.73 -4.74
N GLN A 319 18.92 30.05 -4.49
CA GLN A 319 18.27 29.90 -3.19
C GLN A 319 17.67 28.54 -3.03
N ALA A 320 17.49 28.11 -1.78
CA ALA A 320 16.86 26.86 -1.41
C ALA A 320 15.61 27.09 -0.52
N CYS A 321 14.63 26.22 -0.64
CA CYS A 321 13.44 26.21 0.19
C CYS A 321 13.24 24.83 0.82
N LEU A 322 12.91 24.81 2.13
CA LEU A 322 12.48 23.60 2.83
C LEU A 322 11.06 23.78 3.35
N MET A 323 10.14 22.94 2.91
CA MET A 323 8.76 22.96 3.33
C MET A 323 8.48 21.82 4.32
N ALA A 324 7.88 22.18 5.45
CA ALA A 324 7.44 21.23 6.47
C ALA A 324 5.91 21.28 6.64
N PRO A 325 5.26 20.17 7.02
CA PRO A 325 3.79 20.11 7.13
C PRO A 325 3.22 20.90 8.31
N THR A 326 4.02 21.18 9.33
CA THR A 326 3.59 21.89 10.55
C THR A 326 4.63 22.91 10.99
N GLU A 327 4.19 23.91 11.78
CA GLU A 327 5.05 24.97 12.31
C GLU A 327 6.13 24.41 13.23
N ILE A 328 5.78 23.47 14.11
CA ILE A 328 6.74 22.81 15.02
C ILE A 328 7.86 22.11 14.24
N LEU A 329 7.53 21.40 13.16
CA LEU A 329 8.55 20.76 12.33
C LEU A 329 9.41 21.78 11.58
N ALA A 330 8.81 22.87 11.09
CA ALA A 330 9.55 23.96 10.45
C ALA A 330 10.55 24.59 11.42
N GLU A 331 10.17 24.83 12.66
CA GLU A 331 11.05 25.35 13.72
C GLU A 331 12.17 24.38 14.07
N GLN A 332 11.87 23.09 14.19
CA GLN A 332 12.90 22.07 14.44
C GLN A 332 13.90 21.99 13.28
N HIS A 333 13.44 22.04 12.04
CA HIS A 333 14.34 22.11 10.89
C HIS A 333 15.22 23.37 10.94
N LEU A 334 14.63 24.52 11.32
CA LEU A 334 15.40 25.75 11.46
C LEU A 334 16.51 25.60 12.51
N GLN A 335 16.18 25.10 13.69
CA GLN A 335 17.15 24.91 14.77
C GLN A 335 18.27 23.94 14.32
N THR A 336 17.89 22.78 13.80
CA THR A 336 18.86 21.78 13.33
C THR A 336 19.77 22.31 12.23
N ILE A 337 19.20 23.01 11.25
CA ILE A 337 19.99 23.58 10.14
C ILE A 337 20.90 24.68 10.62
N ARG A 338 20.45 25.55 11.53
CA ARG A 338 21.29 26.59 12.11
C ARG A 338 22.45 26.00 12.94
N GLU A 339 22.20 24.93 13.67
CA GLU A 339 23.28 24.20 14.39
C GLU A 339 24.33 23.66 13.42
N PHE A 340 23.91 23.02 12.35
CA PHE A 340 24.81 22.50 11.33
C PHE A 340 25.59 23.60 10.60
N LEU A 341 24.99 24.77 10.38
CA LEU A 341 25.59 25.90 9.67
C LEU A 341 26.30 26.88 10.60
N LYS A 342 26.50 26.52 11.86
CA LYS A 342 27.16 27.41 12.84
C LYS A 342 28.55 27.82 12.36
N GLY A 343 28.81 29.14 12.30
CA GLY A 343 30.08 29.71 11.82
C GLY A 343 30.17 29.90 10.30
N MET A 344 29.13 29.52 9.55
CA MET A 344 29.03 29.78 8.11
C MET A 344 28.18 31.01 7.85
N ASP A 345 28.54 31.84 6.85
CA ASP A 345 27.80 33.04 6.47
C ASP A 345 26.64 32.69 5.53
N ILE A 346 25.63 31.99 6.10
CA ILE A 346 24.41 31.59 5.40
C ILE A 346 23.20 32.03 6.20
N ARG A 347 22.37 32.88 5.58
CA ARG A 347 21.14 33.37 6.20
C ARG A 347 19.99 32.41 5.98
N VAL A 348 19.51 31.85 7.11
CA VAL A 348 18.36 30.92 7.16
C VAL A 348 17.21 31.61 7.90
N GLU A 349 16.05 31.70 7.26
CA GLU A 349 14.84 32.31 7.82
C GLU A 349 13.66 31.35 7.86
N LEU A 350 12.73 31.66 8.79
CA LEU A 350 11.49 30.87 8.98
C LEU A 350 10.27 31.68 8.54
N LEU A 351 9.42 31.09 7.72
CA LEU A 351 8.15 31.69 7.30
C LEU A 351 6.99 30.75 7.58
N THR A 352 6.19 31.08 8.60
CA THR A 352 4.97 30.35 8.99
C THR A 352 3.79 31.32 9.11
N GLY A 353 2.60 30.81 9.37
CA GLY A 353 1.40 31.63 9.58
C GLY A 353 1.47 32.60 10.74
N ILE A 354 2.31 32.31 11.74
CA ILE A 354 2.51 33.19 12.92
C ILE A 354 3.38 34.40 12.61
N VAL A 355 4.29 34.30 11.62
CA VAL A 355 5.21 35.40 11.26
C VAL A 355 4.45 36.52 10.54
N LYS A 356 4.31 37.70 11.21
CA LYS A 356 3.53 38.82 10.71
C LYS A 356 4.33 40.13 10.78
N GLY A 357 3.76 41.21 10.21
CA GLY A 357 4.25 42.56 10.33
C GLY A 357 5.64 42.81 9.75
N LYS A 358 6.47 43.57 10.46
CA LYS A 358 7.80 43.98 10.01
C LYS A 358 8.74 42.82 9.69
N LYS A 359 8.75 41.78 10.56
CA LYS A 359 9.60 40.60 10.36
C LYS A 359 9.25 39.84 9.08
N ARG A 360 7.95 39.67 8.78
CA ARG A 360 7.52 39.08 7.53
C ARG A 360 8.00 39.87 6.33
N LYS A 361 7.87 41.19 6.37
CA LYS A 361 8.34 42.05 5.27
C LYS A 361 9.85 41.96 5.07
N GLU A 362 10.64 41.98 6.14
CA GLU A 362 12.10 41.80 6.07
C GLU A 362 12.52 40.46 5.44
N ILE A 363 11.80 39.40 5.74
CA ILE A 363 12.03 38.07 5.12
C ILE A 363 11.70 38.12 3.64
N LEU A 364 10.54 38.66 3.25
CA LEU A 364 10.11 38.75 1.86
C LEU A 364 11.07 39.64 1.03
N ASP A 365 11.48 40.76 1.54
CA ASP A 365 12.46 41.64 0.90
C ASP A 365 13.83 40.97 0.76
N GLY A 366 14.26 40.24 1.79
CA GLY A 366 15.49 39.44 1.78
C GLY A 366 15.45 38.27 0.76
N LEU A 367 14.28 37.63 0.55
CA LEU A 367 14.11 36.62 -0.48
C LEU A 367 14.17 37.20 -1.89
N ALA A 368 13.49 38.32 -2.12
CA ALA A 368 13.44 38.97 -3.42
C ALA A 368 14.81 39.53 -3.83
N THR A 369 15.66 39.96 -2.88
CA THR A 369 17.03 40.42 -3.13
C THR A 369 18.08 39.32 -3.17
N GLY A 370 17.76 38.09 -2.73
CA GLY A 370 18.69 36.97 -2.59
C GLY A 370 19.52 37.01 -1.30
N ALA A 371 19.27 37.94 -0.39
CA ALA A 371 19.97 38.03 0.90
C ALA A 371 19.57 36.91 1.86
N VAL A 372 18.37 36.34 1.73
CA VAL A 372 17.96 35.10 2.39
C VAL A 372 18.24 33.94 1.44
N GLN A 373 19.15 33.07 1.85
CA GLN A 373 19.64 31.97 1.00
C GLN A 373 18.84 30.70 1.19
N ILE A 374 18.40 30.40 2.42
CA ILE A 374 17.54 29.26 2.73
C ILE A 374 16.28 29.75 3.42
N LEU A 375 15.12 29.42 2.86
CA LEU A 375 13.83 29.63 3.49
C LEU A 375 13.29 28.30 4.01
N ILE A 376 12.92 28.25 5.28
CA ILE A 376 12.18 27.15 5.88
C ILE A 376 10.77 27.64 6.18
N GLY A 377 9.74 26.81 5.92
CA GLY A 377 8.38 27.22 6.26
C GLY A 377 7.34 26.13 6.03
N THR A 378 6.09 26.53 6.25
CA THR A 378 4.93 25.71 5.99
C THR A 378 4.29 26.08 4.63
N HIS A 379 3.02 25.77 4.43
CA HIS A 379 2.25 26.22 3.26
C HIS A 379 2.30 27.76 3.02
N ALA A 380 2.66 28.55 4.02
CA ALA A 380 2.87 29.99 3.89
C ALA A 380 3.91 30.37 2.82
N VAL A 381 4.84 29.46 2.50
CA VAL A 381 5.82 29.64 1.40
C VAL A 381 5.16 29.66 0.03
N LEU A 382 3.99 29.05 -0.12
CA LEU A 382 3.24 28.98 -1.38
C LEU A 382 2.36 30.22 -1.65
N GLU A 383 2.20 31.11 -0.67
CA GLU A 383 1.39 32.30 -0.79
C GLU A 383 1.97 33.27 -1.87
N ASP A 384 1.08 33.97 -2.58
CA ASP A 384 1.47 34.85 -3.71
C ASP A 384 2.54 35.89 -3.39
N PRO A 385 2.54 36.56 -2.20
CA PRO A 385 3.57 37.57 -1.88
C PRO A 385 4.99 37.01 -1.76
N VAL A 386 5.15 35.67 -1.63
CA VAL A 386 6.49 35.06 -1.52
C VAL A 386 7.11 34.95 -2.90
N SER A 387 8.18 35.69 -3.13
CA SER A 387 8.94 35.66 -4.39
C SER A 387 10.43 35.47 -4.10
N PHE A 388 11.03 34.50 -4.80
CA PHE A 388 12.46 34.23 -4.71
C PHE A 388 13.21 34.95 -5.84
N CYS A 389 14.41 35.44 -5.55
CA CYS A 389 15.31 35.99 -6.57
C CYS A 389 15.69 34.86 -7.58
N ARG A 390 16.13 33.69 -7.07
CA ARG A 390 16.57 32.54 -7.87
C ARG A 390 16.34 31.22 -7.10
N LEU A 391 15.12 30.73 -7.03
CA LEU A 391 14.88 29.44 -6.40
C LEU A 391 15.43 28.30 -7.26
N GLY A 392 16.43 27.57 -6.78
CA GLY A 392 17.05 26.46 -7.50
C GLY A 392 16.61 25.08 -7.02
N ILE A 393 16.29 24.93 -5.73
CA ILE A 393 15.85 23.69 -5.14
C ILE A 393 14.75 23.90 -4.11
N ALA A 394 13.78 23.01 -4.11
CA ALA A 394 12.76 22.86 -3.10
C ALA A 394 12.82 21.48 -2.45
N VAL A 395 12.94 21.46 -1.14
CA VAL A 395 12.85 20.24 -0.32
C VAL A 395 11.47 20.20 0.32
N ILE A 396 10.78 19.09 0.23
CA ILE A 396 9.44 18.89 0.80
C ILE A 396 9.51 17.73 1.79
N ASP A 397 9.23 18.01 3.06
CA ASP A 397 9.18 16.97 4.09
C ASP A 397 7.77 16.42 4.27
N GLU A 398 7.65 15.09 4.42
CA GLU A 398 6.38 14.36 4.60
C GLU A 398 5.34 14.62 3.50
N GLN A 399 5.67 14.21 2.28
CA GLN A 399 4.89 14.46 1.05
C GLN A 399 3.41 14.09 1.14
N HIS A 400 3.03 13.07 1.91
CA HIS A 400 1.63 12.62 2.00
C HIS A 400 0.65 13.73 2.45
N ARG A 401 1.16 14.88 2.89
CA ARG A 401 0.40 16.07 3.27
C ARG A 401 0.43 17.20 2.22
N PHE A 402 1.16 17.01 1.09
CA PHE A 402 1.29 18.00 0.01
C PHE A 402 0.77 17.44 -1.31
N GLY A 403 -0.32 18.00 -1.84
CA GLY A 403 -0.92 17.59 -3.11
C GLY A 403 -0.15 18.10 -4.35
N VAL A 404 -0.52 17.56 -5.51
CA VAL A 404 0.03 17.94 -6.84
C VAL A 404 -0.12 19.43 -7.12
N GLU A 405 -1.24 20.03 -6.72
CA GLU A 405 -1.52 21.45 -6.92
C GLU A 405 -0.53 22.35 -6.17
N GLN A 406 -0.12 21.94 -4.97
CA GLN A 406 0.85 22.71 -4.17
C GLN A 406 2.25 22.68 -4.79
N ARG A 407 2.64 21.53 -5.37
CA ARG A 407 3.90 21.44 -6.14
C ARG A 407 3.87 22.33 -7.38
N ALA A 408 2.76 22.37 -8.10
CA ALA A 408 2.59 23.24 -9.26
C ALA A 408 2.71 24.74 -8.89
N ARG A 409 2.16 25.15 -7.75
CA ARG A 409 2.33 26.53 -7.23
C ARG A 409 3.78 26.86 -6.90
N LEU A 410 4.53 25.90 -6.35
CA LEU A 410 5.95 26.07 -6.09
C LEU A 410 6.77 26.25 -7.38
N TRP A 411 6.44 25.52 -8.44
CA TRP A 411 7.07 25.66 -9.74
C TRP A 411 6.82 27.04 -10.36
N ALA A 412 5.65 27.61 -10.16
CA ALA A 412 5.30 28.94 -10.65
C ALA A 412 6.10 30.08 -9.96
N LYS A 413 6.81 29.80 -8.85
CA LYS A 413 7.65 30.74 -8.12
C LYS A 413 9.01 31.01 -8.78
N SER A 414 9.36 30.34 -9.85
CA SER A 414 10.67 30.45 -10.52
C SER A 414 10.49 30.46 -12.05
N ALA A 415 11.38 31.16 -12.76
CA ALA A 415 11.36 31.22 -14.23
C ALA A 415 11.54 29.84 -14.88
N ASN A 416 12.39 28.99 -14.29
CA ASN A 416 12.48 27.57 -14.61
C ASN A 416 12.08 26.78 -13.35
N PRO A 417 11.42 25.62 -13.47
CA PRO A 417 11.04 24.83 -12.31
C PRO A 417 12.28 24.44 -11.50
N PRO A 418 12.29 24.66 -10.17
CA PRO A 418 13.39 24.26 -9.31
C PRO A 418 13.51 22.73 -9.26
N HIS A 419 14.68 22.22 -8.90
CA HIS A 419 14.83 20.83 -8.50
C HIS A 419 13.95 20.54 -7.28
N VAL A 420 13.36 19.36 -7.21
CA VAL A 420 12.49 18.94 -6.11
C VAL A 420 13.05 17.69 -5.45
N LEU A 421 13.27 17.78 -4.15
CA LEU A 421 13.62 16.65 -3.30
C LEU A 421 12.49 16.45 -2.29
N VAL A 422 11.79 15.34 -2.40
CA VAL A 422 10.73 14.97 -1.49
C VAL A 422 11.28 14.00 -0.46
N MET A 423 10.99 14.22 0.81
CA MET A 423 11.40 13.32 1.90
C MET A 423 10.20 12.64 2.52
N THR A 424 10.36 11.39 2.93
CA THR A 424 9.38 10.69 3.77
C THR A 424 10.07 9.83 4.83
N ALA A 425 9.53 9.88 6.04
CA ALA A 425 9.97 9.00 7.13
C ALA A 425 9.18 7.68 7.19
N THR A 426 8.11 7.57 6.40
CA THR A 426 7.42 6.29 6.22
C THR A 426 8.12 5.50 5.14
N PRO A 427 8.74 4.36 5.47
CA PRO A 427 9.20 3.45 4.44
C PRO A 427 8.00 2.97 3.61
N ILE A 428 8.06 3.21 2.30
CA ILE A 428 7.07 2.74 1.34
C ILE A 428 7.73 1.63 0.55
N PRO A 429 7.11 0.45 0.41
CA PRO A 429 7.67 -0.59 -0.42
C PRO A 429 8.08 -0.04 -1.79
N ARG A 430 9.29 -0.38 -2.24
CA ARG A 430 9.87 0.19 -3.46
C ARG A 430 8.95 0.03 -4.67
N THR A 431 8.28 -1.11 -4.78
CA THR A 431 7.32 -1.41 -5.84
C THR A 431 6.10 -0.49 -5.80
N LEU A 432 5.58 -0.21 -4.61
CA LEU A 432 4.46 0.70 -4.40
C LEU A 432 4.89 2.15 -4.69
N ALA A 433 6.07 2.56 -4.23
CA ALA A 433 6.63 3.89 -4.50
C ALA A 433 6.80 4.14 -6.00
N MET A 434 7.33 3.17 -6.75
CA MET A 434 7.49 3.25 -8.21
C MET A 434 6.16 3.35 -8.97
N THR A 435 5.05 2.96 -8.35
CA THR A 435 3.72 3.00 -8.96
C THR A 435 2.97 4.26 -8.55
N ILE A 436 2.96 4.60 -7.27
CA ILE A 436 2.23 5.77 -6.76
C ILE A 436 2.97 7.08 -7.08
N TYR A 437 4.28 7.07 -6.99
CA TYR A 437 5.14 8.24 -7.24
C TYR A 437 6.00 8.03 -8.49
N GLY A 438 5.38 7.52 -9.55
CA GLY A 438 6.10 7.09 -10.74
C GLY A 438 6.80 8.20 -11.53
N ASP A 439 6.47 9.47 -11.24
CA ASP A 439 7.15 10.67 -11.72
C ASP A 439 8.41 11.01 -10.90
N LEU A 440 8.57 10.40 -9.71
CA LEU A 440 9.74 10.58 -8.85
C LEU A 440 10.77 9.47 -9.04
N ASP A 441 12.03 9.84 -9.15
CA ASP A 441 13.14 8.90 -8.98
C ASP A 441 13.31 8.59 -7.48
N VAL A 442 13.53 7.34 -7.12
CA VAL A 442 13.53 6.90 -5.71
C VAL A 442 14.94 6.62 -5.23
N SER A 443 15.34 7.30 -4.15
CA SER A 443 16.56 7.01 -3.38
C SER A 443 16.21 6.52 -1.98
N VAL A 444 16.95 5.53 -1.51
CA VAL A 444 16.70 4.88 -0.21
C VAL A 444 17.93 4.97 0.69
N ILE A 445 17.77 5.50 1.90
CA ILE A 445 18.75 5.42 2.98
C ILE A 445 18.37 4.22 3.85
N ASP A 446 19.00 3.09 3.58
CA ASP A 446 18.80 1.80 4.22
C ASP A 446 19.78 1.52 5.38
N GLN A 447 20.57 2.51 5.79
CA GLN A 447 21.52 2.43 6.87
C GLN A 447 21.26 3.52 7.90
N LEU A 448 21.31 3.17 9.19
CA LEU A 448 21.26 4.13 10.28
C LEU A 448 22.67 4.70 10.55
N PRO A 449 22.77 5.96 11.02
CA PRO A 449 24.03 6.54 11.45
C PRO A 449 24.69 5.72 12.56
N PRO A 450 26.04 5.69 12.64
CA PRO A 450 26.77 4.96 13.67
C PRO A 450 26.43 5.47 15.08
N GLY A 451 26.47 4.58 16.07
CA GLY A 451 26.21 4.89 17.48
C GLY A 451 24.74 4.81 17.91
N ARG A 452 23.78 4.64 16.99
CA ARG A 452 22.36 4.49 17.33
C ARG A 452 22.06 3.05 17.76
N LYS A 453 21.43 2.88 18.94
CA LYS A 453 20.98 1.58 19.40
C LYS A 453 19.60 1.26 18.84
N PRO A 454 19.35 0.04 18.33
CA PRO A 454 18.03 -0.37 17.89
C PRO A 454 17.03 -0.35 19.06
N VAL A 455 15.80 0.10 18.77
CA VAL A 455 14.72 0.09 19.77
C VAL A 455 14.29 -1.35 20.03
N ARG A 456 14.25 -1.77 21.30
CA ARG A 456 13.70 -3.08 21.67
C ARG A 456 12.20 -3.03 21.72
N THR A 457 11.56 -3.79 20.84
CA THR A 457 10.09 -3.93 20.83
C THR A 457 9.69 -5.15 21.67
N LEU A 458 8.74 -4.95 22.59
CA LEU A 458 8.25 -5.98 23.49
C LEU A 458 6.73 -6.07 23.40
N HIS A 459 6.19 -7.28 23.38
CA HIS A 459 4.76 -7.53 23.45
C HIS A 459 4.35 -7.87 24.90
N LYS A 460 3.27 -7.28 25.37
CA LYS A 460 2.64 -7.52 26.67
C LYS A 460 1.14 -7.65 26.51
N PHE A 461 0.51 -8.45 27.36
CA PHE A 461 -0.94 -8.51 27.46
C PHE A 461 -1.48 -7.53 28.51
N ASP A 462 -2.74 -7.15 28.38
CA ASP A 462 -3.45 -6.25 29.29
C ASP A 462 -3.42 -6.69 30.76
N ASN A 463 -3.38 -8.00 31.03
CA ASN A 463 -3.23 -8.55 32.39
C ASN A 463 -1.84 -8.34 33.00
N GLN A 464 -0.87 -7.82 32.26
CA GLN A 464 0.51 -7.57 32.69
C GLN A 464 0.80 -6.09 32.98
N LEU A 465 -0.23 -5.21 33.02
CA LEU A 465 -0.07 -3.77 33.21
C LEU A 465 0.62 -3.41 34.54
N THR A 466 0.38 -4.13 35.64
CA THR A 466 1.04 -3.87 36.93
C THR A 466 2.56 -4.00 36.82
N SER A 467 3.05 -5.04 36.18
CA SER A 467 4.50 -5.22 35.97
C SER A 467 5.08 -4.19 35.01
N LEU A 468 4.28 -3.75 34.02
CA LEU A 468 4.65 -2.70 33.10
C LEU A 468 4.80 -1.36 33.82
N TYR A 469 3.87 -0.98 34.69
CA TYR A 469 3.93 0.26 35.46
C TYR A 469 5.16 0.30 36.38
N GLN A 470 5.53 -0.80 37.01
CA GLN A 470 6.78 -0.89 37.77
C GLN A 470 8.02 -0.66 36.89
N SER A 471 8.02 -1.19 35.69
CA SER A 471 9.12 -0.99 34.73
C SER A 471 9.19 0.48 34.26
N ILE A 472 8.05 1.13 34.04
CA ILE A 472 7.95 2.55 33.69
C ILE A 472 8.54 3.41 34.83
N ARG A 473 8.13 3.19 36.09
CA ARG A 473 8.66 3.91 37.25
C ARG A 473 10.20 3.87 37.28
N ARG A 474 10.77 2.68 37.15
CA ARG A 474 12.21 2.51 37.14
C ARG A 474 12.90 3.30 36.01
N GLN A 475 12.25 3.44 34.84
CA GLN A 475 12.82 4.24 33.76
C GLN A 475 12.73 5.74 34.06
N ILE A 476 11.64 6.21 34.68
CA ILE A 476 11.48 7.62 35.06
C ILE A 476 12.45 7.97 36.22
N GLU A 477 12.64 7.09 37.18
CA GLU A 477 13.64 7.26 38.25
C GLU A 477 15.07 7.37 37.73
N LEU A 478 15.36 6.78 36.57
CA LEU A 478 16.61 6.96 35.84
C LEU A 478 16.68 8.30 35.05
N GLY A 479 15.71 9.19 35.23
CA GLY A 479 15.64 10.50 34.58
C GLY A 479 15.08 10.47 33.16
N ARG A 480 14.42 9.39 32.73
CA ARG A 480 13.89 9.22 31.36
C ARG A 480 12.44 9.61 31.26
N GLN A 481 12.00 9.91 30.04
CA GLN A 481 10.61 10.26 29.74
C GLN A 481 9.91 9.16 28.96
N VAL A 482 8.59 9.12 29.09
CA VAL A 482 7.74 8.03 28.58
C VAL A 482 6.58 8.57 27.77
N TYR A 483 6.35 7.99 26.59
CA TYR A 483 5.13 8.16 25.81
C TYR A 483 4.15 7.03 26.11
N ILE A 484 2.87 7.36 26.34
CA ILE A 484 1.76 6.39 26.43
C ILE A 484 0.70 6.77 25.41
N VAL A 485 0.45 5.88 24.44
CA VAL A 485 -0.42 6.16 23.30
C VAL A 485 -1.66 5.29 23.35
N PHE A 486 -2.83 5.94 23.23
CA PHE A 486 -4.14 5.31 23.10
C PHE A 486 -4.62 5.30 21.65
N PRO A 487 -5.33 4.25 21.18
CA PRO A 487 -5.90 4.22 19.83
C PRO A 487 -7.06 5.20 19.68
N LEU A 488 -7.28 5.69 18.45
CA LEU A 488 -8.53 6.34 18.06
C LEU A 488 -9.55 5.27 17.62
N ILE A 489 -10.79 5.41 18.09
CA ILE A 489 -11.90 4.54 17.67
C ILE A 489 -12.68 5.26 16.56
N LYS A 490 -12.65 4.76 15.35
CA LYS A 490 -13.26 5.40 14.16
C LYS A 490 -14.78 5.64 14.26
N GLU A 491 -15.48 4.99 15.18
CA GLU A 491 -16.95 5.02 15.26
C GLU A 491 -17.55 6.24 15.98
N SER A 492 -16.79 6.95 16.84
CA SER A 492 -17.25 8.18 17.49
C SER A 492 -16.09 8.93 18.15
N GLU A 493 -15.81 10.12 17.65
CA GLU A 493 -14.82 11.05 18.25
C GLU A 493 -15.10 11.41 19.73
N LYS A 494 -16.35 11.29 20.18
CA LYS A 494 -16.74 11.51 21.58
C LYS A 494 -16.30 10.35 22.48
N VAL A 495 -16.31 9.12 21.96
CA VAL A 495 -15.88 7.92 22.70
C VAL A 495 -14.35 7.92 22.87
N ASP A 496 -13.61 8.38 21.86
CA ASP A 496 -12.14 8.48 21.91
C ASP A 496 -11.65 9.42 22.99
N LEU A 497 -12.29 10.58 23.13
CA LEU A 497 -11.97 11.52 24.19
C LEU A 497 -12.27 10.96 25.58
N LYS A 498 -13.41 10.29 25.73
CA LYS A 498 -13.79 9.67 26.99
C LYS A 498 -12.78 8.59 27.40
N ASN A 499 -12.38 7.73 26.46
CA ASN A 499 -11.38 6.69 26.72
C ASN A 499 -10.00 7.27 27.08
N LEU A 500 -9.59 8.35 26.40
CA LEU A 500 -8.35 9.04 26.75
C LEU A 500 -8.43 9.69 28.13
N GLU A 501 -9.53 10.36 28.46
CA GLU A 501 -9.71 11.01 29.77
C GLU A 501 -9.76 10.00 30.90
N GLU A 502 -10.52 8.92 30.76
CA GLU A 502 -10.56 7.82 31.73
C GLU A 502 -9.17 7.16 31.86
N GLY A 503 -8.46 6.92 30.74
CA GLY A 503 -7.12 6.40 30.74
C GLY A 503 -6.10 7.37 31.38
N TYR A 504 -6.21 8.67 31.13
CA TYR A 504 -5.37 9.69 31.73
C TYR A 504 -5.55 9.73 33.26
N GLU A 505 -6.79 9.74 33.75
CA GLU A 505 -7.08 9.71 35.19
C GLU A 505 -6.59 8.40 35.84
N THR A 506 -6.74 7.28 35.16
CA THR A 506 -6.22 5.99 35.62
C THR A 506 -4.69 6.04 35.75
N LEU A 507 -3.99 6.61 34.74
CA LEU A 507 -2.54 6.75 34.80
C LEU A 507 -2.08 7.74 35.85
N LYS A 508 -2.85 8.83 36.09
CA LYS A 508 -2.56 9.79 37.14
C LYS A 508 -2.67 9.16 38.54
N GLN A 509 -3.64 8.26 38.75
CA GLN A 509 -3.75 7.46 39.97
C GLN A 509 -2.64 6.42 40.09
N ALA A 510 -2.23 5.84 38.93
CA ALA A 510 -1.15 4.84 38.92
C ALA A 510 0.25 5.46 39.12
N PHE A 511 0.43 6.73 38.80
CA PHE A 511 1.71 7.46 38.88
C PHE A 511 1.55 8.81 39.62
N PRO A 512 1.10 8.82 40.87
CA PRO A 512 0.84 10.06 41.59
C PRO A 512 2.10 10.86 41.89
N GLU A 513 3.26 10.23 41.82
CA GLU A 513 4.59 10.82 42.04
C GLU A 513 5.18 11.56 40.85
N PHE A 514 4.60 11.40 39.63
CA PHE A 514 5.11 12.00 38.41
C PHE A 514 4.12 12.97 37.79
N SER A 515 4.66 13.95 37.05
CA SER A 515 3.87 14.91 36.30
C SER A 515 3.52 14.35 34.92
N LEU A 516 2.25 14.49 34.53
CA LEU A 516 1.73 14.01 33.26
C LEU A 516 1.26 15.19 32.39
N SER A 517 1.61 15.13 31.11
CA SER A 517 1.00 15.96 30.03
C SER A 517 0.03 15.12 29.22
N LYS A 518 -1.00 15.75 28.63
CA LYS A 518 -1.90 15.09 27.70
C LYS A 518 -2.05 15.83 26.39
N ILE A 519 -2.07 15.10 25.26
CA ILE A 519 -2.26 15.68 23.94
C ILE A 519 -3.26 14.85 23.13
N HIS A 520 -4.26 15.52 22.54
CA HIS A 520 -5.25 14.89 21.68
C HIS A 520 -5.70 15.80 20.52
N GLY A 521 -6.37 15.20 19.51
CA GLY A 521 -6.72 15.88 18.26
C GLY A 521 -7.55 17.17 18.41
N LYS A 522 -8.42 17.25 19.44
CA LYS A 522 -9.33 18.39 19.65
C LYS A 522 -8.74 19.58 20.40
N MET A 523 -7.56 19.44 20.97
CA MET A 523 -6.88 20.59 21.59
C MET A 523 -6.54 21.64 20.53
N LYS A 524 -6.60 22.92 20.89
CA LYS A 524 -6.11 24.00 20.05
C LYS A 524 -4.61 23.88 19.84
N SER A 525 -4.12 24.40 18.71
CA SER A 525 -2.68 24.30 18.40
C SER A 525 -1.81 24.84 19.51
N ALA A 526 -2.15 26.00 20.07
CA ALA A 526 -1.40 26.63 21.17
C ALA A 526 -1.35 25.74 22.43
N GLU A 527 -2.46 25.07 22.80
CA GLU A 527 -2.51 24.17 23.96
C GLU A 527 -1.65 22.92 23.72
N LYS A 528 -1.65 22.39 22.49
CA LYS A 528 -0.79 21.27 22.10
C LYS A 528 0.69 21.63 22.18
N GLU A 529 1.02 22.83 21.73
CA GLU A 529 2.39 23.37 21.77
C GLU A 529 2.87 23.53 23.20
N GLU A 530 2.04 24.12 24.08
CA GLU A 530 2.36 24.30 25.49
C GLU A 530 2.62 22.97 26.21
N GLU A 531 1.71 21.98 26.06
CA GLU A 531 1.89 20.67 26.69
C GLU A 531 3.11 19.92 26.12
N MET A 532 3.38 20.08 24.83
CA MET A 532 4.55 19.49 24.21
C MET A 532 5.85 20.16 24.67
N GLU A 533 5.86 21.48 24.81
CA GLU A 533 7.00 22.25 25.31
C GLU A 533 7.35 21.86 26.76
N ARG A 534 6.35 21.70 27.62
CA ARG A 534 6.51 21.20 29.01
C ARG A 534 7.18 19.82 29.03
N PHE A 535 6.77 18.93 28.10
CA PHE A 535 7.36 17.61 28.00
C PHE A 535 8.81 17.69 27.45
N VAL A 536 9.08 18.49 26.45
CA VAL A 536 10.45 18.71 25.91
C VAL A 536 11.38 19.26 26.95
N LYS A 537 10.91 20.20 27.82
CA LYS A 537 11.70 20.79 28.93
C LYS A 537 11.89 19.82 30.10
N GLY A 538 11.24 18.66 30.09
CA GLY A 538 11.32 17.68 31.20
C GLY A 538 10.47 18.03 32.42
N GLU A 539 9.60 19.06 32.33
CA GLU A 539 8.65 19.44 33.39
C GLU A 539 7.62 18.32 33.65
N THR A 540 7.33 17.53 32.62
CA THR A 540 6.49 16.34 32.71
C THR A 540 7.26 15.10 32.25
N GLN A 541 7.09 14.00 32.98
CA GLN A 541 7.81 12.74 32.76
C GLN A 541 7.03 11.78 31.85
N ILE A 542 5.71 11.89 31.82
CA ILE A 542 4.84 11.03 31.03
C ILE A 542 4.00 11.90 30.10
N LEU A 543 4.05 11.63 28.80
CA LEU A 543 3.15 12.22 27.83
C LEU A 543 2.10 11.19 27.39
N VAL A 544 0.85 11.49 27.73
CA VAL A 544 -0.30 10.67 27.33
C VAL A 544 -0.94 11.26 26.09
N ALA A 545 -1.10 10.47 25.04
CA ALA A 545 -1.64 11.00 23.81
C ALA A 545 -2.46 9.99 23.00
N THR A 546 -3.25 10.51 22.07
CA THR A 546 -3.78 9.72 20.95
C THR A 546 -2.77 9.69 19.80
N THR A 547 -3.13 9.13 18.64
CA THR A 547 -2.30 9.03 17.43
C THR A 547 -1.73 10.36 16.91
N VAL A 548 -2.11 11.49 17.49
CA VAL A 548 -1.64 12.85 17.12
C VAL A 548 -0.13 13.05 17.31
N ILE A 549 0.57 12.18 18.06
CA ILE A 549 2.04 12.19 18.18
C ILE A 549 2.75 11.82 16.85
N GLU A 550 2.03 11.56 15.79
CA GLU A 550 2.62 11.40 14.44
C GLU A 550 3.44 12.63 13.99
N VAL A 551 3.24 13.78 14.66
CA VAL A 551 3.95 15.04 14.34
C VAL A 551 5.30 15.10 15.03
N GLY A 552 6.29 14.83 14.31
CA GLY A 552 7.75 14.95 14.28
C GLY A 552 8.58 15.53 15.45
N VAL A 553 8.03 15.78 16.63
CA VAL A 553 8.79 16.40 17.73
C VAL A 553 9.89 15.46 18.25
N ASN A 554 11.11 15.98 18.28
CA ASN A 554 12.27 15.24 18.78
C ASN A 554 12.45 15.47 20.27
N VAL A 555 12.29 14.42 21.09
CA VAL A 555 12.59 14.44 22.53
C VAL A 555 13.66 13.37 22.82
N PRO A 556 14.95 13.73 22.81
CA PRO A 556 16.05 12.76 22.97
C PRO A 556 15.96 11.93 24.26
N ASN A 557 15.42 12.52 25.35
CA ASN A 557 15.27 11.90 26.65
C ASN A 557 14.12 10.91 26.74
N ALA A 558 13.17 10.93 25.78
CA ALA A 558 12.06 9.99 25.74
C ALA A 558 12.53 8.63 25.19
N SER A 559 12.76 7.68 26.08
CA SER A 559 13.31 6.37 25.76
C SER A 559 12.30 5.23 25.81
N VAL A 560 11.07 5.46 26.28
CA VAL A 560 10.03 4.45 26.39
C VAL A 560 8.78 4.89 25.64
N MET A 561 8.28 4.03 24.76
CA MET A 561 7.00 4.15 24.07
C MET A 561 6.10 2.99 24.50
N VAL A 562 4.95 3.29 25.05
CA VAL A 562 3.90 2.32 25.38
C VAL A 562 2.70 2.56 24.46
N ILE A 563 2.30 1.54 23.74
CA ILE A 563 1.13 1.60 22.83
C ILE A 563 0.08 0.67 23.38
N LEU A 564 -0.99 1.25 23.92
CA LEU A 564 -2.13 0.52 24.47
C LEU A 564 -3.05 0.10 23.33
N ASP A 565 -3.72 -1.05 23.49
CA ASP A 565 -4.55 -1.64 22.44
C ASP A 565 -3.85 -1.70 21.06
N ALA A 566 -2.59 -2.11 21.03
CA ALA A 566 -1.75 -2.12 19.84
C ALA A 566 -2.37 -2.91 18.67
N GLN A 567 -3.28 -3.85 18.93
CA GLN A 567 -4.03 -4.60 17.91
C GLN A 567 -4.90 -3.72 17.02
N ARG A 568 -5.22 -2.49 17.43
CA ARG A 568 -6.05 -1.54 16.67
C ARG A 568 -5.25 -0.67 15.70
N PHE A 569 -3.93 -0.70 15.80
CA PHE A 569 -3.04 0.08 14.92
C PHE A 569 -2.60 -0.71 13.70
N GLY A 570 -2.41 -0.02 12.58
CA GLY A 570 -1.72 -0.57 11.41
C GLY A 570 -0.20 -0.66 11.66
N LEU A 571 0.48 -1.56 10.92
CA LEU A 571 1.93 -1.75 11.04
C LEU A 571 2.72 -0.45 10.80
N SER A 572 2.34 0.32 9.79
CA SER A 572 2.99 1.60 9.48
C SER A 572 2.86 2.60 10.63
N GLN A 573 1.69 2.65 11.31
CA GLN A 573 1.47 3.52 12.47
C GLN A 573 2.31 3.07 13.68
N LEU A 574 2.34 1.77 13.97
CA LEU A 574 3.17 1.21 15.04
C LEU A 574 4.65 1.52 14.81
N HIS A 575 5.12 1.41 13.56
CA HIS A 575 6.49 1.72 13.19
C HIS A 575 6.82 3.21 13.37
N GLN A 576 5.93 4.11 12.96
CA GLN A 576 6.09 5.56 13.15
C GLN A 576 6.14 5.92 14.64
N LEU A 577 5.25 5.36 15.46
CA LEU A 577 5.25 5.56 16.91
C LEU A 577 6.54 5.03 17.53
N ARG A 578 7.01 3.83 17.16
CA ARG A 578 8.30 3.30 17.62
C ARG A 578 9.45 4.24 17.28
N GLY A 579 9.44 4.86 16.10
CA GLY A 579 10.46 5.82 15.66
C GLY A 579 10.51 7.12 16.45
N ARG A 580 9.54 7.38 17.35
CA ARG A 580 9.56 8.56 18.25
C ARG A 580 10.52 8.40 19.41
N VAL A 581 10.93 7.18 19.74
CA VAL A 581 11.96 6.87 20.73
C VAL A 581 13.24 6.35 20.05
N GLY A 582 14.32 6.22 20.80
CA GLY A 582 15.61 5.73 20.26
C GLY A 582 16.41 6.80 19.53
N ARG A 583 16.24 8.07 19.90
CA ARG A 583 17.01 9.21 19.36
C ARG A 583 18.19 9.63 20.22
N GLY A 584 18.24 9.17 21.47
CA GLY A 584 19.36 9.34 22.38
C GLY A 584 20.38 8.19 22.30
N SER A 585 21.45 8.29 23.10
CA SER A 585 22.50 7.25 23.24
C SER A 585 22.04 6.04 24.04
N ASP A 586 20.93 6.15 24.77
CA ASP A 586 20.44 5.14 25.68
C ASP A 586 19.57 4.08 24.98
N GLN A 587 19.52 2.89 25.60
CA GLN A 587 18.61 1.83 25.12
C GLN A 587 17.16 2.29 25.26
N SER A 588 16.43 2.25 24.16
CA SER A 588 15.01 2.60 24.11
C SER A 588 14.11 1.37 23.91
N TYR A 589 12.90 1.48 24.40
CA TYR A 589 11.91 0.40 24.43
C TYR A 589 10.59 0.84 23.80
N CYS A 590 10.00 -0.03 23.00
CA CYS A 590 8.63 0.09 22.51
C CYS A 590 7.80 -1.09 23.01
N ILE A 591 6.77 -0.82 23.80
CA ILE A 591 5.97 -1.86 24.44
C ILE A 591 4.59 -1.84 23.79
N LEU A 592 4.24 -2.93 23.12
CA LEU A 592 2.95 -3.15 22.49
C LEU A 592 2.05 -3.89 23.46
N VAL A 593 0.99 -3.25 23.96
CA VAL A 593 0.04 -3.86 24.88
C VAL A 593 -1.22 -4.25 24.09
N THR A 594 -1.62 -5.52 24.21
CA THR A 594 -2.79 -6.06 23.49
C THR A 594 -3.71 -6.86 24.41
N ASN A 595 -4.94 -7.07 23.97
CA ASN A 595 -5.85 -8.03 24.56
C ASN A 595 -5.31 -9.46 24.41
N TYR A 596 -5.71 -10.36 25.30
CA TYR A 596 -5.29 -11.77 25.28
C TYR A 596 -5.78 -12.52 24.04
N LYS A 597 -6.99 -12.23 23.55
CA LYS A 597 -7.57 -12.86 22.35
C LYS A 597 -7.22 -12.05 21.10
N LEU A 598 -6.25 -12.51 20.33
CA LEU A 598 -5.86 -11.92 19.06
C LEU A 598 -6.27 -12.84 17.89
N SER A 599 -6.69 -12.23 16.77
CA SER A 599 -6.80 -12.94 15.51
C SER A 599 -5.41 -13.36 15.03
N GLU A 600 -5.33 -14.38 14.18
CA GLU A 600 -4.07 -14.86 13.60
C GLU A 600 -3.32 -13.74 12.84
N GLU A 601 -4.07 -12.93 12.08
CA GLU A 601 -3.51 -11.80 11.35
C GLU A 601 -2.94 -10.72 12.28
N THR A 602 -3.65 -10.40 13.34
CA THR A 602 -3.18 -9.42 14.34
C THR A 602 -1.93 -9.93 15.06
N ARG A 603 -1.89 -11.22 15.40
CA ARG A 603 -0.70 -11.83 16.00
C ARG A 603 0.50 -11.71 15.08
N LYS A 604 0.36 -12.06 13.80
CA LYS A 604 1.42 -11.87 12.80
C LYS A 604 1.93 -10.42 12.73
N ARG A 605 1.03 -9.43 12.80
CA ARG A 605 1.42 -8.00 12.82
C ARG A 605 2.26 -7.64 14.05
N ILE A 606 1.87 -8.11 15.22
CA ILE A 606 2.62 -7.85 16.46
C ILE A 606 3.98 -8.56 16.43
N ASP A 607 4.03 -9.81 15.98
CA ASP A 607 5.27 -10.59 15.87
C ASP A 607 6.26 -9.89 14.93
N ILE A 608 5.82 -9.45 13.74
CA ILE A 608 6.66 -8.69 12.79
C ILE A 608 7.27 -7.43 13.45
N MET A 609 6.47 -6.69 14.23
CA MET A 609 6.98 -5.50 14.94
C MET A 609 8.02 -5.83 16.01
N CYS A 610 7.95 -7.01 16.61
CA CYS A 610 8.92 -7.48 17.60
C CYS A 610 10.20 -8.03 16.95
N ASP A 611 10.08 -8.69 15.80
CA ASP A 611 11.18 -9.41 15.15
C ASP A 611 12.10 -8.49 14.35
N THR A 612 11.60 -7.39 13.79
CA THR A 612 12.41 -6.49 12.95
C THR A 612 12.27 -5.01 13.32
N ASN A 613 13.41 -4.31 13.20
CA ASN A 613 13.45 -2.85 13.25
C ASN A 613 13.48 -2.20 11.86
N ASP A 614 13.63 -2.98 10.81
CA ASP A 614 13.69 -2.48 9.42
C ASP A 614 12.29 -2.05 8.96
N GLY A 615 12.13 -0.74 8.78
CA GLY A 615 10.86 -0.16 8.34
C GLY A 615 10.43 -0.60 6.94
N PHE A 616 11.37 -0.94 6.05
CA PHE A 616 11.02 -1.44 4.71
C PHE A 616 10.45 -2.85 4.77
N GLN A 617 11.02 -3.73 5.61
CA GLN A 617 10.46 -5.08 5.84
C GLN A 617 9.06 -4.99 6.48
N ILE A 618 8.86 -4.07 7.43
CA ILE A 618 7.55 -3.82 8.05
C ILE A 618 6.55 -3.34 7.01
N ALA A 619 6.93 -2.40 6.15
CA ALA A 619 6.06 -1.87 5.11
C ALA A 619 5.70 -2.93 4.06
N GLU A 620 6.63 -3.80 3.66
CA GLU A 620 6.35 -4.94 2.77
C GLU A 620 5.40 -5.95 3.42
N ALA A 621 5.56 -6.22 4.71
CA ALA A 621 4.67 -7.09 5.45
C ALA A 621 3.26 -6.48 5.59
N ASP A 622 3.16 -5.18 5.89
CA ASP A 622 1.88 -4.45 5.94
C ASP A 622 1.14 -4.54 4.59
N LEU A 623 1.86 -4.33 3.50
CA LEU A 623 1.31 -4.44 2.15
C LEU A 623 0.81 -5.87 1.83
N LYS A 624 1.53 -6.91 2.26
CA LYS A 624 1.14 -8.32 2.07
C LYS A 624 -0.07 -8.73 2.91
N LEU A 625 -0.18 -8.21 4.13
CA LEU A 625 -1.26 -8.56 5.07
C LEU A 625 -2.58 -7.85 4.73
N ARG A 626 -2.56 -6.63 4.20
CA ARG A 626 -3.78 -5.86 3.89
C ARG A 626 -4.64 -6.46 2.79
N GLY A 627 -4.16 -7.34 1.95
CA GLY A 627 -4.95 -7.92 0.86
C GLY A 627 -5.35 -6.92 -0.25
N PRO A 628 -6.05 -7.39 -1.31
CA PRO A 628 -6.39 -6.56 -2.48
C PRO A 628 -7.49 -5.50 -2.23
N GLY A 629 -8.31 -5.64 -1.18
CA GLY A 629 -9.45 -4.73 -0.89
C GLY A 629 -9.11 -3.48 -0.10
N ASP A 630 -8.04 -3.50 0.69
CA ASP A 630 -7.71 -2.43 1.65
C ASP A 630 -6.72 -1.38 1.09
N LEU A 631 -6.32 -1.47 -0.17
CA LEU A 631 -5.65 -0.38 -0.87
C LEU A 631 -6.54 0.87 -1.02
N GLU A 632 -7.86 0.72 -0.81
CA GLU A 632 -8.78 1.86 -0.68
C GLU A 632 -8.44 2.80 0.50
N GLY A 633 -7.71 2.34 1.52
CA GLY A 633 -7.15 3.20 2.58
C GLY A 633 -6.08 4.19 2.09
N THR A 634 -5.52 4.02 0.90
CA THR A 634 -4.66 4.99 0.21
C THR A 634 -5.44 6.09 -0.52
N GLN A 635 -6.74 6.23 -0.27
CA GLN A 635 -7.55 7.39 -0.73
C GLN A 635 -6.99 8.74 -0.27
N GLN A 636 -6.04 8.75 0.67
CA GLN A 636 -5.29 9.97 1.00
C GLN A 636 -4.42 10.50 -0.15
N SER A 637 -4.08 9.66 -1.13
CA SER A 637 -3.39 10.06 -2.38
C SER A 637 -4.32 10.23 -3.58
N GLY A 638 -5.65 10.05 -3.42
CA GLY A 638 -6.63 10.23 -4.50
C GLY A 638 -6.64 9.13 -5.56
N MET A 639 -6.03 7.96 -5.30
CA MET A 639 -5.81 6.92 -6.30
C MET A 639 -6.43 5.60 -5.91
N ALA A 640 -7.47 5.20 -6.62
CA ALA A 640 -7.83 3.80 -6.76
C ALA A 640 -7.18 3.26 -8.05
N PHE A 641 -6.17 2.40 -7.93
CA PHE A 641 -5.74 1.58 -9.06
C PHE A 641 -6.81 0.51 -9.28
N ASP A 642 -7.64 0.70 -10.28
CA ASP A 642 -8.62 -0.32 -10.69
C ASP A 642 -7.91 -1.44 -11.47
N LEU A 643 -7.09 -2.22 -10.73
CA LEU A 643 -6.38 -3.37 -11.26
C LEU A 643 -7.31 -4.59 -11.21
N LYS A 644 -7.53 -5.21 -12.38
CA LYS A 644 -8.46 -6.33 -12.52
C LYS A 644 -7.86 -7.69 -12.12
N ILE A 645 -6.56 -7.87 -12.33
CA ILE A 645 -5.88 -9.15 -12.08
C ILE A 645 -4.56 -8.99 -11.31
N ALA A 646 -3.82 -7.92 -11.54
CA ALA A 646 -2.55 -7.70 -10.86
C ALA A 646 -2.77 -7.19 -9.43
N ASN A 647 -1.84 -7.54 -8.54
CA ASN A 647 -1.82 -7.04 -7.18
C ASN A 647 -0.41 -6.51 -6.87
N ILE A 648 -0.27 -5.20 -6.71
CA ILE A 648 1.03 -4.54 -6.50
C ILE A 648 1.78 -5.14 -5.30
N ALA A 649 1.04 -5.56 -4.26
CA ALA A 649 1.62 -6.15 -3.06
C ALA A 649 2.23 -7.54 -3.28
N LYS A 650 1.62 -8.33 -4.16
CA LYS A 650 2.02 -9.73 -4.42
C LYS A 650 2.89 -9.86 -5.67
N ASP A 651 2.70 -8.97 -6.64
CA ASP A 651 3.31 -9.06 -7.97
C ASP A 651 4.52 -8.10 -8.12
N GLY A 652 5.24 -7.79 -7.04
CA GLY A 652 6.32 -6.81 -7.00
C GLY A 652 7.43 -7.04 -8.04
N GLN A 653 7.80 -8.29 -8.32
CA GLN A 653 8.76 -8.62 -9.36
C GLN A 653 8.25 -8.26 -10.77
N LEU A 654 6.94 -8.49 -11.02
CA LEU A 654 6.31 -8.11 -12.29
C LEU A 654 6.20 -6.59 -12.43
N VAL A 655 5.95 -5.85 -11.35
CA VAL A 655 5.97 -4.38 -11.35
C VAL A 655 7.34 -3.86 -11.77
N GLN A 656 8.41 -4.41 -11.19
CA GLN A 656 9.77 -4.01 -11.52
C GLN A 656 10.14 -4.35 -12.97
N LEU A 657 9.79 -5.54 -13.43
CA LEU A 657 9.99 -5.96 -14.81
C LEU A 657 9.22 -5.04 -15.77
N ALA A 658 7.95 -4.79 -15.51
CA ALA A 658 7.10 -3.91 -16.30
C ALA A 658 7.68 -2.49 -16.41
N ARG A 659 8.20 -1.94 -15.30
CA ARG A 659 8.85 -0.62 -15.28
C ARG A 659 10.14 -0.61 -16.11
N THR A 660 10.99 -1.62 -15.96
CA THR A 660 12.25 -1.73 -16.73
C THR A 660 11.98 -1.76 -18.22
N GLU A 661 11.01 -2.56 -18.66
CA GLU A 661 10.62 -2.67 -20.06
C GLU A 661 9.98 -1.38 -20.58
N ALA A 662 9.12 -0.76 -19.81
CA ALA A 662 8.49 0.51 -20.18
C ALA A 662 9.52 1.64 -20.27
N GLN A 663 10.50 1.71 -19.37
CA GLN A 663 11.57 2.68 -19.39
C GLN A 663 12.45 2.52 -20.65
N ALA A 664 12.85 1.28 -20.98
CA ALA A 664 13.63 0.99 -22.17
C ALA A 664 12.92 1.43 -23.47
N ILE A 665 11.59 1.27 -23.52
CA ILE A 665 10.78 1.73 -24.65
C ILE A 665 10.74 3.26 -24.72
N ILE A 666 10.50 3.95 -23.61
CA ILE A 666 10.47 5.43 -23.57
C ILE A 666 11.85 6.00 -23.93
N ASP A 667 12.94 5.43 -23.44
CA ASP A 667 14.30 5.90 -23.75
C ASP A 667 14.64 5.72 -25.23
N ASN A 668 14.18 4.62 -25.83
CA ASN A 668 14.39 4.34 -27.25
C ASN A 668 13.43 5.10 -28.18
N ASP A 669 12.21 5.44 -27.71
CA ASP A 669 11.15 6.11 -28.50
C ASP A 669 10.52 7.25 -27.70
N PRO A 670 11.29 8.28 -27.35
CA PRO A 670 10.79 9.37 -26.49
C PRO A 670 9.70 10.24 -27.13
N LEU A 671 9.57 10.22 -28.46
CA LEU A 671 8.54 10.96 -29.20
C LEU A 671 7.30 10.12 -29.50
N CYS A 672 7.32 8.83 -29.14
CA CYS A 672 6.23 7.89 -29.42
C CYS A 672 5.91 7.74 -30.94
N GLU A 673 6.92 7.78 -31.80
CA GLU A 673 6.78 7.81 -33.27
C GLU A 673 7.27 6.53 -33.96
N LYS A 674 8.03 5.68 -33.27
CA LYS A 674 8.59 4.47 -33.89
C LYS A 674 7.49 3.49 -34.28
N PRO A 675 7.45 3.04 -35.56
CA PRO A 675 6.40 2.13 -36.04
C PRO A 675 6.28 0.83 -35.26
N GLN A 676 7.38 0.27 -34.78
CA GLN A 676 7.43 -0.97 -33.98
C GLN A 676 6.69 -0.85 -32.63
N ASN A 677 6.51 0.38 -32.13
CA ASN A 677 5.84 0.68 -30.88
C ASN A 677 4.40 1.19 -31.09
N SER A 678 3.94 1.29 -32.34
CA SER A 678 2.63 1.87 -32.68
C SER A 678 1.46 1.18 -31.97
N ILE A 679 1.57 -0.13 -31.76
CA ILE A 679 0.57 -0.93 -31.02
C ILE A 679 0.42 -0.44 -29.57
N LEU A 680 1.53 -0.09 -28.91
CA LEU A 680 1.53 0.42 -27.53
C LEU A 680 0.85 1.79 -27.44
N TRP A 681 1.19 2.69 -28.36
CA TRP A 681 0.64 4.06 -28.36
C TRP A 681 -0.83 4.09 -28.71
N ASN A 682 -1.28 3.18 -29.60
CA ASN A 682 -2.70 3.00 -29.92
C ASN A 682 -3.45 2.52 -28.67
N ARG A 683 -2.96 1.49 -28.02
CA ARG A 683 -3.59 0.93 -26.81
C ARG A 683 -3.66 1.95 -25.66
N LEU A 684 -2.60 2.74 -25.43
CA LEU A 684 -2.64 3.82 -24.43
C LEU A 684 -3.67 4.89 -24.74
N ARG A 685 -3.90 5.20 -26.05
CA ARG A 685 -4.95 6.15 -26.45
C ARG A 685 -6.36 5.59 -26.19
N GLU A 686 -6.58 4.30 -26.39
CA GLU A 686 -7.83 3.63 -26.06
C GLU A 686 -8.09 3.65 -24.56
N LEU A 687 -7.11 3.27 -23.73
CA LEU A 687 -7.23 3.28 -22.28
C LEU A 687 -7.53 4.68 -21.71
N LYS A 688 -7.02 5.76 -22.32
CA LYS A 688 -7.34 7.14 -21.91
C LYS A 688 -8.79 7.53 -22.18
N LYS A 689 -9.42 6.99 -23.23
CA LYS A 689 -10.83 7.26 -23.56
C LYS A 689 -11.80 6.66 -22.56
N THR A 690 -11.39 5.61 -21.84
CA THR A 690 -12.19 4.92 -20.81
C THR A 690 -12.08 5.53 -19.40
N ASN A 691 -11.72 6.82 -19.27
CA ASN A 691 -11.62 7.61 -18.03
C ASN A 691 -10.55 7.14 -17.01
N ILE A 692 -9.65 6.24 -17.39
CA ILE A 692 -8.51 5.90 -16.53
C ILE A 692 -7.42 6.96 -16.75
N ASN A 693 -7.54 8.10 -16.08
CA ASN A 693 -6.54 9.18 -16.17
C ASN A 693 -5.39 8.93 -15.19
N TRP A 694 -4.58 7.92 -15.49
CA TRP A 694 -3.39 7.54 -14.70
C TRP A 694 -2.35 8.67 -14.61
N ALA A 695 -2.44 9.70 -15.46
CA ALA A 695 -1.51 10.83 -15.49
C ALA A 695 -1.89 11.96 -14.53
N ALA A 696 -3.12 12.01 -14.05
CA ALA A 696 -3.54 12.99 -13.04
C ALA A 696 -3.09 12.64 -11.62
N ILE A 697 -2.34 11.59 -11.49
CA ILE A 697 -2.02 10.88 -10.27
C ILE A 697 -0.64 11.26 -9.70
N SER A 698 0.22 11.86 -10.51
CA SER A 698 1.59 12.26 -10.13
C SER A 698 1.71 13.73 -9.75
#